data_af63ebfcbbf7e1d25b1b4ba490ff38a7
#
_entry.id   af63ebfcbbf7e1d25b1b4ba490ff38a7
#
_cell.length_a   1.000
_cell.length_b   1.000
_cell.length_c   1.000
_cell.angle_alpha   90.00
_cell.angle_beta   90.00
_cell.angle_gamma   90.00
#
_symmetry.space_group_name_H-M   'P 1'
#
loop_
_entity.id
_entity.type
_entity.pdbx_description
1 polymer ?
#
loop_
_entity_poly.entity_id
_entity_poly.type
_entity_poly.pdbx_seq_one_letter_code
_entity_poly.pdbx_strand_id
1 'polypeptide(L)'
;MKQRVTYKIGDYDLILETGRMAKQANGSVYAEYAGSAVLATVCASNSAQEGLDYVPLTVDYNEKYYAAGKIPGGFIKREGRPKDKEILVSRLIDRPMRPLFNKEFGRDIQLVPTCISTDMVNPPDIIAVIASSAAVCISDIPFGGPIAAARVAFKDGSYIINPTFAQIEAADMEIVVAGTKEGITMVEGGANEVSEEVMLTALEKAHEIIKDLCRLQEDLAKLAGKEKLPLAPLEIELENKKAIYDEAYPLLSKTLYLATKFERRQESDKVRDTIAEKYAEQLEDEIQLKLFKALFEDIEYDILRKNILDKGLRVDGRGTKDIRPITCEIGVLPRPHGSALFTRGETQSLGVVTLGTVFDEQIYDDIEGDRRENFILHYNFPPFSVGEVGRMGTGRREIGHGHLAHRSLYPMIPPRDKFPYTVRVVSEVLESNGSSSMATVCSGTLSLLHAGVPMKKPVAGIAMGLITEGNDRYAILSDILGEEDHLGDMDFKVAGTADGITGFQMDIKIAGLSVEIMKNALAQAKEGRMHILGIMNSTISVPNSELSQYAPRVGTMTIPEDKIGALIGPGGKNIKAISEKYNVTINTENNGAVTIYGKDGTSDIKGTCAIIKGITSDPEIGMIYDGTVKKIMDFGAFIEILPGKEGLCHISKLSRTRVEKVTDILKEGQEIKVKLLEIDKLGRLNLSYIDALEAK
;
A
#
# COMPACT_ATOMS: atom_id res chain seq x y z
N MET A 1 36.52 -11.40 19.81
CA MET A 1 36.37 -12.83 19.40
C MET A 1 34.99 -13.01 18.76
N LYS A 2 34.85 -14.02 17.91
CA LYS A 2 33.55 -14.39 17.35
C LYS A 2 32.67 -14.96 18.48
N GLN A 3 31.45 -14.43 18.63
CA GLN A 3 30.41 -14.90 19.54
C GLN A 3 29.13 -15.22 18.75
N ARG A 4 28.39 -16.23 19.20
CA ARG A 4 27.20 -16.72 18.52
C ARG A 4 26.18 -17.24 19.54
N VAL A 5 24.92 -16.91 19.31
CA VAL A 5 23.76 -17.48 20.00
C VAL A 5 22.74 -17.98 18.95
N THR A 6 21.90 -18.93 19.33
CA THR A 6 20.95 -19.57 18.41
C THR A 6 19.63 -19.82 19.13
N TYR A 7 18.53 -19.61 18.43
CA TYR A 7 17.17 -19.90 18.91
C TYR A 7 16.35 -20.55 17.78
N LYS A 8 15.62 -21.61 18.09
CA LYS A 8 14.82 -22.32 17.09
C LYS A 8 13.44 -21.71 16.92
N ILE A 9 13.07 -21.31 15.70
CA ILE A 9 11.74 -20.82 15.32
C ILE A 9 11.18 -21.77 14.25
N GLY A 10 10.12 -22.51 14.59
CA GLY A 10 9.58 -23.52 13.67
C GLY A 10 10.62 -24.59 13.36
N ASP A 11 10.89 -24.78 12.07
CA ASP A 11 11.85 -25.81 11.60
C ASP A 11 13.29 -25.30 11.50
N TYR A 12 13.54 -24.00 11.63
CA TYR A 12 14.84 -23.37 11.38
C TYR A 12 15.42 -22.72 12.63
N ASP A 13 16.74 -22.64 12.64
CA ASP A 13 17.48 -21.91 13.65
C ASP A 13 17.69 -20.45 13.23
N LEU A 14 17.31 -19.51 14.10
CA LEU A 14 17.78 -18.13 14.04
C LEU A 14 19.15 -18.04 14.71
N ILE A 15 20.12 -17.58 13.97
CA ILE A 15 21.51 -17.41 14.40
C ILE A 15 21.81 -15.92 14.50
N LEU A 16 22.34 -15.47 15.64
CA LEU A 16 22.94 -14.15 15.80
C LEU A 16 24.43 -14.31 16.08
N GLU A 17 25.25 -13.68 15.24
CA GLU A 17 26.72 -13.77 15.32
C GLU A 17 27.35 -12.37 15.29
N THR A 18 28.37 -12.13 16.11
CA THR A 18 29.15 -10.89 16.12
C THR A 18 30.66 -11.14 16.16
N GLY A 19 31.46 -10.09 15.99
CA GLY A 19 32.92 -10.11 16.10
C GLY A 19 33.67 -10.58 14.85
N ARG A 20 32.99 -10.87 13.74
CA ARG A 20 33.60 -11.30 12.46
C ARG A 20 33.58 -10.20 11.40
N MET A 21 32.43 -9.57 11.18
CA MET A 21 32.19 -8.58 10.11
C MET A 21 32.06 -7.17 10.68
N ALA A 22 32.36 -6.15 9.87
CA ALA A 22 32.13 -4.72 10.15
C ALA A 22 32.65 -4.26 11.54
N LYS A 23 33.89 -4.62 11.90
CA LYS A 23 34.47 -4.40 13.24
C LYS A 23 34.71 -2.92 13.60
N GLN A 24 34.62 -2.01 12.64
CA GLN A 24 34.78 -0.56 12.89
C GLN A 24 33.46 0.11 13.33
N ALA A 25 32.32 -0.55 13.13
CA ALA A 25 31.03 -0.06 13.62
C ALA A 25 30.97 -0.13 15.16
N ASN A 26 30.19 0.73 15.79
CA ASN A 26 29.91 0.66 17.23
C ASN A 26 29.30 -0.70 17.61
N GLY A 27 28.37 -1.21 16.79
CA GLY A 27 27.84 -2.56 16.88
C GLY A 27 27.64 -3.20 15.51
N SER A 28 27.81 -4.51 15.43
CA SER A 28 27.66 -5.27 14.17
C SER A 28 27.19 -6.69 14.47
N VAL A 29 26.08 -7.10 13.89
CA VAL A 29 25.49 -8.43 14.02
C VAL A 29 25.16 -8.98 12.64
N TYR A 30 25.63 -10.19 12.38
CA TYR A 30 25.19 -11.07 11.30
C TYR A 30 24.06 -11.94 11.85
N ALA A 31 22.91 -11.88 11.23
CA ALA A 31 21.78 -12.72 11.55
C ALA A 31 21.41 -13.61 10.37
N GLU A 32 21.09 -14.89 10.62
CA GLU A 32 20.74 -15.87 9.60
C GLU A 32 19.51 -16.68 10.05
N TYR A 33 18.58 -16.89 9.13
CA TYR A 33 17.40 -17.74 9.31
C TYR A 33 17.05 -18.40 7.97
N ALA A 34 16.98 -19.73 7.95
CA ALA A 34 16.56 -20.52 6.77
C ALA A 34 17.33 -20.21 5.47
N GLY A 35 18.57 -19.70 5.55
CA GLY A 35 19.37 -19.32 4.37
C GLY A 35 19.25 -17.84 3.96
N SER A 36 18.33 -17.10 4.53
CA SER A 36 18.30 -15.64 4.45
C SER A 36 19.20 -15.04 5.52
N ALA A 37 20.03 -14.04 5.16
CA ALA A 37 20.98 -13.43 6.07
C ALA A 37 21.02 -11.91 5.95
N VAL A 38 21.10 -11.25 7.10
CA VAL A 38 21.21 -9.79 7.23
C VAL A 38 22.45 -9.44 8.04
N LEU A 39 23.23 -8.49 7.55
CA LEU A 39 24.27 -7.81 8.31
C LEU A 39 23.74 -6.46 8.79
N ALA A 40 23.49 -6.31 10.08
CA ALA A 40 23.11 -5.06 10.70
C ALA A 40 24.32 -4.38 11.35
N THR A 41 24.51 -3.09 11.05
CA THR A 41 25.56 -2.26 11.64
C THR A 41 24.97 -1.00 12.24
N VAL A 42 25.51 -0.54 13.35
CA VAL A 42 25.13 0.73 13.96
C VAL A 42 26.37 1.55 14.26
N CYS A 43 26.30 2.84 13.95
CA CYS A 43 27.31 3.83 14.27
C CYS A 43 26.68 5.05 14.94
N ALA A 44 27.42 5.68 15.84
CA ALA A 44 27.07 6.98 16.41
C ALA A 44 28.15 8.01 16.10
N SER A 45 27.78 9.30 15.96
CA SER A 45 28.73 10.40 15.80
C SER A 45 29.63 10.54 17.02
N ASN A 46 30.85 11.09 16.83
CA ASN A 46 31.82 11.28 17.90
C ASN A 46 31.43 12.39 18.87
N SER A 47 30.68 13.38 18.42
CA SER A 47 30.23 14.55 19.20
C SER A 47 28.73 14.48 19.44
N ALA A 48 28.30 14.86 20.64
CA ALA A 48 26.91 15.10 20.96
C ALA A 48 26.52 16.54 20.60
N GLN A 49 25.26 16.72 20.21
CA GLN A 49 24.59 18.02 20.10
C GLN A 49 23.74 18.20 21.35
N GLU A 50 23.95 19.29 22.08
CA GLU A 50 23.22 19.57 23.30
C GLU A 50 21.80 20.11 23.00
N GLY A 51 20.86 19.77 23.87
CA GLY A 51 19.49 20.30 23.85
C GLY A 51 18.67 19.88 22.64
N LEU A 52 18.88 18.66 22.10
CA LEU A 52 17.97 18.07 21.12
C LEU A 52 16.69 17.61 21.81
N ASP A 53 15.55 17.96 21.21
CA ASP A 53 14.21 17.52 21.61
C ASP A 53 13.79 16.20 20.94
N TYR A 54 14.61 15.68 20.02
CA TYR A 54 14.39 14.44 19.28
C TYR A 54 15.62 13.54 19.26
N VAL A 55 15.41 12.26 18.92
CA VAL A 55 16.48 11.28 18.71
C VAL A 55 16.92 11.34 17.23
N PRO A 56 18.18 11.73 16.92
CA PRO A 56 18.66 11.83 15.55
C PRO A 56 19.05 10.45 15.02
N LEU A 57 18.03 9.58 14.84
CA LEU A 57 18.16 8.22 14.33
C LEU A 57 17.85 8.18 12.83
N THR A 58 18.76 7.60 12.06
CA THR A 58 18.55 7.24 10.65
C THR A 58 18.65 5.73 10.48
N VAL A 59 17.64 5.12 9.88
CA VAL A 59 17.62 3.69 9.55
C VAL A 59 17.56 3.55 8.04
N ASP A 60 18.54 2.83 7.47
CA ASP A 60 18.68 2.60 6.04
C ASP A 60 18.79 1.09 5.75
N TYR A 61 17.65 0.42 5.59
CA TYR A 61 17.60 -0.98 5.17
C TYR A 61 17.87 -1.09 3.66
N ASN A 62 18.68 -2.06 3.29
CA ASN A 62 19.08 -2.30 1.90
C ASN A 62 18.95 -3.79 1.53
N GLU A 63 18.44 -4.05 0.32
CA GLU A 63 18.43 -5.38 -0.30
C GLU A 63 19.42 -5.42 -1.47
N LYS A 64 20.43 -6.27 -1.38
CA LYS A 64 21.43 -6.41 -2.44
C LYS A 64 20.99 -7.47 -3.44
N TYR A 65 20.99 -7.16 -4.73
CA TYR A 65 20.62 -8.12 -5.78
C TYR A 65 21.47 -9.39 -5.77
N TYR A 66 22.74 -9.27 -5.39
CA TYR A 66 23.61 -10.44 -5.24
C TYR A 66 23.14 -11.40 -4.12
N ALA A 67 22.33 -10.93 -3.15
CA ALA A 67 21.76 -11.78 -2.12
C ALA A 67 20.89 -12.90 -2.71
N ALA A 68 20.23 -12.63 -3.85
CA ALA A 68 19.46 -13.60 -4.63
C ALA A 68 20.22 -14.14 -5.86
N GLY A 69 21.55 -13.92 -5.95
CA GLY A 69 22.34 -14.30 -7.12
C GLY A 69 21.98 -13.53 -8.40
N LYS A 70 21.37 -12.35 -8.28
CA LYS A 70 20.92 -11.51 -9.40
C LYS A 70 21.86 -10.32 -9.67
N ILE A 71 21.80 -9.82 -10.90
CA ILE A 71 22.38 -8.54 -11.32
C ILE A 71 21.23 -7.55 -11.49
N PRO A 72 21.33 -6.31 -10.99
CA PRO A 72 20.29 -5.29 -11.15
C PRO A 72 19.86 -5.09 -12.60
N GLY A 73 18.54 -4.98 -12.83
CA GLY A 73 17.94 -4.93 -14.18
C GLY A 73 18.22 -3.65 -14.96
N GLY A 74 18.44 -2.51 -14.29
CA GLY A 74 18.65 -1.21 -14.93
C GLY A 74 19.90 -1.13 -15.82
N PHE A 75 20.04 -0.05 -16.60
CA PHE A 75 21.16 0.13 -17.54
C PHE A 75 22.52 0.17 -16.85
N ILE A 76 22.63 0.81 -15.67
CA ILE A 76 23.88 0.97 -14.92
C ILE A 76 24.31 -0.33 -14.20
N LYS A 77 23.41 -1.32 -14.08
CA LYS A 77 23.66 -2.59 -13.36
C LYS A 77 24.11 -2.41 -11.90
N ARG A 78 23.57 -1.42 -11.23
CA ARG A 78 23.85 -1.08 -9.84
C ARG A 78 22.56 -0.69 -9.14
N GLU A 79 22.45 -0.99 -7.85
CA GLU A 79 21.40 -0.50 -6.97
C GLU A 79 21.42 1.04 -6.94
N GLY A 80 20.27 1.64 -7.08
CA GLY A 80 20.08 3.09 -7.12
C GLY A 80 19.48 3.64 -5.83
N ARG A 81 18.39 4.41 -5.97
CA ARG A 81 17.62 4.91 -4.82
C ARG A 81 16.92 3.76 -4.10
N PRO A 82 16.71 3.86 -2.79
CA PRO A 82 15.92 2.88 -2.04
C PRO A 82 14.55 2.69 -2.68
N LYS A 83 14.13 1.45 -2.81
CA LYS A 83 12.78 1.08 -3.25
C LYS A 83 11.77 1.31 -2.12
N ASP A 84 10.48 1.41 -2.47
CA ASP A 84 9.42 1.57 -1.48
C ASP A 84 9.45 0.46 -0.42
N LYS A 85 9.72 -0.80 -0.81
CA LYS A 85 9.90 -1.92 0.11
C LYS A 85 11.02 -1.67 1.12
N GLU A 86 12.19 -1.22 0.67
CA GLU A 86 13.33 -0.92 1.56
C GLU A 86 13.01 0.22 2.54
N ILE A 87 12.26 1.24 2.07
CA ILE A 87 11.78 2.33 2.91
C ILE A 87 10.77 1.83 3.94
N LEU A 88 9.85 0.93 3.57
CA LEU A 88 8.88 0.34 4.48
C LEU A 88 9.55 -0.51 5.56
N VAL A 89 10.53 -1.33 5.19
CA VAL A 89 11.32 -2.12 6.17
C VAL A 89 12.16 -1.20 7.07
N SER A 90 12.74 -0.12 6.53
CA SER A 90 13.43 0.89 7.36
C SER A 90 12.49 1.48 8.40
N ARG A 91 11.24 1.77 8.05
CA ARG A 91 10.20 2.25 8.97
C ARG A 91 9.78 1.19 10.00
N LEU A 92 9.69 -0.07 9.55
CA LEU A 92 9.39 -1.22 10.41
C LEU A 92 10.44 -1.37 11.54
N ILE A 93 11.70 -1.03 11.27
CA ILE A 93 12.80 -1.04 12.24
C ILE A 93 12.80 0.24 13.08
N ASP A 94 12.67 1.41 12.46
CA ASP A 94 12.75 2.72 13.11
C ASP A 94 11.68 2.92 14.18
N ARG A 95 10.41 2.63 13.85
CA ARG A 95 9.26 2.93 14.71
C ARG A 95 9.33 2.28 16.10
N PRO A 96 9.58 0.97 16.23
CA PRO A 96 9.67 0.33 17.54
C PRO A 96 10.99 0.62 18.28
N MET A 97 12.06 1.01 17.59
CA MET A 97 13.36 1.28 18.21
C MET A 97 13.51 2.73 18.69
N ARG A 98 12.99 3.69 17.93
CA ARG A 98 13.16 5.13 18.19
C ARG A 98 12.77 5.55 19.61
N PRO A 99 11.63 5.13 20.19
CA PRO A 99 11.23 5.51 21.54
C PRO A 99 12.15 5.00 22.66
N LEU A 100 12.99 3.98 22.35
CA LEU A 100 13.88 3.36 23.34
C LEU A 100 15.27 4.00 23.39
N PHE A 101 15.56 4.97 22.52
CA PHE A 101 16.77 5.77 22.62
C PHE A 101 16.51 7.00 23.51
N ASN A 102 17.46 7.29 24.40
CA ASN A 102 17.38 8.49 25.23
C ASN A 102 17.80 9.73 24.42
N LYS A 103 16.97 10.77 24.41
CA LYS A 103 17.24 12.05 23.74
C LYS A 103 18.54 12.70 24.25
N GLU A 104 18.85 12.55 25.55
CA GLU A 104 20.06 13.07 26.18
C GLU A 104 21.36 12.47 25.65
N PHE A 105 21.32 11.42 24.83
CA PHE A 105 22.49 10.91 24.16
C PHE A 105 23.03 11.91 23.10
N GLY A 106 22.16 12.67 22.46
CA GLY A 106 22.45 13.83 21.62
C GLY A 106 23.32 13.57 20.38
N ARG A 107 23.65 12.30 20.08
CA ARG A 107 24.50 11.94 18.93
C ARG A 107 23.68 11.43 17.78
N ASP A 108 24.12 11.75 16.55
CA ASP A 108 23.54 11.13 15.35
C ASP A 108 23.78 9.63 15.37
N ILE A 109 22.71 8.86 15.18
CA ILE A 109 22.76 7.39 15.13
C ILE A 109 22.35 6.95 13.72
N GLN A 110 23.20 6.16 13.08
CA GLN A 110 22.87 5.52 11.82
C GLN A 110 22.89 3.99 11.95
N LEU A 111 21.79 3.38 11.57
CA LEU A 111 21.58 1.94 11.57
C LEU A 111 21.40 1.46 10.12
N VAL A 112 22.28 0.57 9.67
CA VAL A 112 22.31 0.08 8.30
C VAL A 112 22.20 -1.44 8.28
N PRO A 113 21.00 -2.00 8.33
CA PRO A 113 20.76 -3.42 8.08
C PRO A 113 20.75 -3.69 6.57
N THR A 114 21.53 -4.69 6.14
CA THR A 114 21.69 -5.06 4.74
C THR A 114 21.38 -6.54 4.54
N CYS A 115 20.41 -6.86 3.72
CA CYS A 115 20.17 -8.24 3.27
C CYS A 115 21.27 -8.64 2.30
N ILE A 116 22.08 -9.64 2.70
CA ILE A 116 23.26 -10.11 1.98
C ILE A 116 23.13 -11.55 1.46
N SER A 117 22.08 -12.26 1.87
CA SER A 117 21.69 -13.57 1.33
C SER A 117 20.18 -13.72 1.47
N THR A 118 19.52 -14.38 0.53
CA THR A 118 18.11 -14.76 0.62
C THR A 118 17.88 -16.11 -0.04
N ASP A 119 17.04 -16.93 0.60
CA ASP A 119 16.55 -18.18 0.03
C ASP A 119 15.36 -17.96 -0.91
N MET A 120 14.89 -16.71 -1.06
CA MET A 120 13.69 -16.30 -1.82
C MET A 120 12.39 -17.00 -1.36
N VAL A 121 12.38 -17.57 -0.17
CA VAL A 121 11.24 -18.27 0.43
C VAL A 121 10.82 -17.57 1.72
N ASN A 122 11.80 -17.23 2.58
CA ASN A 122 11.57 -16.62 3.88
C ASN A 122 11.89 -15.12 3.86
N PRO A 123 10.96 -14.24 4.23
CA PRO A 123 11.18 -12.79 4.25
C PRO A 123 12.35 -12.39 5.17
N PRO A 124 13.29 -11.53 4.70
CA PRO A 124 14.45 -11.13 5.51
C PRO A 124 14.17 -9.96 6.46
N ASP A 125 13.03 -9.31 6.38
CA ASP A 125 12.72 -8.08 7.11
C ASP A 125 12.60 -8.28 8.62
N ILE A 126 11.99 -9.38 9.08
CA ILE A 126 11.92 -9.70 10.51
C ILE A 126 13.31 -9.97 11.09
N ILE A 127 14.16 -10.66 10.31
CA ILE A 127 15.57 -10.87 10.70
C ILE A 127 16.29 -9.52 10.79
N ALA A 128 15.98 -8.58 9.89
CA ALA A 128 16.59 -7.25 9.89
C ALA A 128 16.20 -6.45 11.15
N VAL A 129 14.96 -6.55 11.63
CA VAL A 129 14.54 -5.91 12.90
C VAL A 129 15.36 -6.49 14.07
N ILE A 130 15.43 -7.81 14.18
CA ILE A 130 16.14 -8.53 15.27
C ILE A 130 17.64 -8.22 15.23
N ALA A 131 18.26 -8.30 14.05
CA ALA A 131 19.69 -8.02 13.86
C ALA A 131 20.03 -6.57 14.22
N SER A 132 19.16 -5.63 13.85
CA SER A 132 19.29 -4.20 14.14
C SER A 132 19.28 -3.92 15.64
N SER A 133 18.29 -4.47 16.33
CA SER A 133 18.20 -4.35 17.79
C SER A 133 19.41 -5.00 18.48
N ALA A 134 19.78 -6.21 18.08
CA ALA A 134 20.95 -6.89 18.62
C ALA A 134 22.26 -6.11 18.41
N ALA A 135 22.44 -5.46 17.24
CA ALA A 135 23.61 -4.63 16.96
C ALA A 135 23.71 -3.43 17.90
N VAL A 136 22.56 -2.79 18.20
CA VAL A 136 22.51 -1.70 19.18
C VAL A 136 22.75 -2.22 20.60
N CYS A 137 22.17 -3.35 20.98
CA CYS A 137 22.35 -3.95 22.31
C CYS A 137 23.82 -4.25 22.62
N ILE A 138 24.58 -4.79 21.67
CA ILE A 138 26.02 -5.09 21.88
C ILE A 138 26.94 -3.89 21.70
N SER A 139 26.46 -2.76 21.14
CA SER A 139 27.22 -1.53 20.95
C SER A 139 27.40 -0.76 22.28
N ASP A 140 28.18 0.29 22.21
CA ASP A 140 28.34 1.27 23.29
C ASP A 140 27.26 2.37 23.31
N ILE A 141 26.28 2.31 22.41
CA ILE A 141 25.15 3.26 22.32
C ILE A 141 24.13 2.93 23.42
N PRO A 142 23.71 3.89 24.27
CA PRO A 142 22.63 3.71 25.25
C PRO A 142 21.31 3.37 24.57
N PHE A 143 20.65 2.30 25.02
CA PHE A 143 19.42 1.80 24.42
C PHE A 143 18.55 1.07 25.46
N GLY A 144 17.26 1.40 25.53
CA GLY A 144 16.29 0.81 26.44
C GLY A 144 15.68 -0.53 25.99
N GLY A 145 16.22 -1.12 24.89
CA GLY A 145 15.81 -2.44 24.43
C GLY A 145 16.53 -3.61 25.12
N PRO A 146 16.42 -4.84 24.58
CA PRO A 146 16.13 -5.16 23.19
C PRO A 146 14.67 -5.08 22.77
N ILE A 147 14.47 -4.95 21.45
CA ILE A 147 13.21 -5.24 20.80
C ILE A 147 13.37 -6.47 19.90
N ALA A 148 12.28 -7.16 19.66
CA ALA A 148 12.19 -8.14 18.60
C ALA A 148 10.90 -7.96 17.80
N ALA A 149 10.80 -8.67 16.68
CA ALA A 149 9.59 -8.73 15.87
C ALA A 149 9.26 -10.17 15.50
N ALA A 150 7.97 -10.40 15.27
CA ALA A 150 7.45 -11.62 14.69
C ALA A 150 6.39 -11.29 13.65
N ARG A 151 6.39 -12.02 12.53
CA ARG A 151 5.31 -11.99 11.56
C ARG A 151 4.34 -13.11 11.85
N VAL A 152 3.05 -12.81 11.83
CA VAL A 152 1.98 -13.78 12.03
C VAL A 152 1.07 -13.79 10.84
N ALA A 153 0.91 -14.94 10.19
CA ALA A 153 -0.15 -15.18 9.22
C ALA A 153 -1.27 -15.98 9.87
N PHE A 154 -2.50 -15.71 9.45
CA PHE A 154 -3.69 -16.48 9.83
C PHE A 154 -4.33 -17.09 8.59
N LYS A 155 -4.55 -18.40 8.61
CA LYS A 155 -5.20 -19.14 7.52
C LYS A 155 -5.99 -20.32 8.06
N ASP A 156 -7.23 -20.48 7.63
CA ASP A 156 -8.09 -21.64 7.97
C ASP A 156 -8.12 -21.97 9.48
N GLY A 157 -8.25 -20.93 10.32
CA GLY A 157 -8.27 -21.08 11.79
C GLY A 157 -6.92 -21.30 12.45
N SER A 158 -5.81 -21.30 11.71
CA SER A 158 -4.46 -21.54 12.21
C SER A 158 -3.58 -20.30 12.12
N TYR A 159 -2.69 -20.12 13.11
CA TYR A 159 -1.68 -19.06 13.14
C TYR A 159 -0.31 -19.62 12.79
N ILE A 160 0.38 -18.98 11.87
CA ILE A 160 1.72 -19.35 11.41
C ILE A 160 2.68 -18.22 11.79
N ILE A 161 3.72 -18.56 12.55
CA ILE A 161 4.78 -17.62 12.95
C ILE A 161 5.89 -17.61 11.92
N ASN A 162 6.33 -16.44 11.52
CA ASN A 162 7.32 -16.20 10.47
C ASN A 162 7.03 -17.00 9.18
N PRO A 163 5.84 -16.77 8.58
CA PRO A 163 5.40 -17.47 7.37
C PRO A 163 6.32 -17.18 6.17
N THR A 164 6.40 -18.13 5.25
CA THR A 164 7.02 -17.96 3.94
C THR A 164 6.21 -16.99 3.05
N PHE A 165 6.81 -16.46 1.97
CA PHE A 165 6.10 -15.62 1.00
C PHE A 165 4.82 -16.28 0.47
N ALA A 166 4.87 -17.58 0.12
CA ALA A 166 3.69 -18.30 -0.34
C ALA A 166 2.59 -18.42 0.72
N GLN A 167 2.97 -18.58 2.00
CA GLN A 167 2.00 -18.60 3.10
C GLN A 167 1.40 -17.22 3.37
N ILE A 168 2.18 -16.13 3.20
CA ILE A 168 1.69 -14.75 3.30
C ILE A 168 0.66 -14.48 2.20
N GLU A 169 0.97 -14.84 0.95
CA GLU A 169 0.08 -14.65 -0.20
C GLU A 169 -1.25 -15.40 -0.03
N ALA A 170 -1.21 -16.59 0.56
CA ALA A 170 -2.40 -17.42 0.80
C ALA A 170 -3.19 -17.03 2.07
N ALA A 171 -2.66 -16.15 2.93
CA ALA A 171 -3.21 -15.86 4.24
C ALA A 171 -4.47 -14.98 4.17
N ASP A 172 -5.37 -15.17 5.14
CA ASP A 172 -6.50 -14.27 5.36
C ASP A 172 -6.10 -13.05 6.21
N MET A 173 -4.98 -13.13 6.92
CA MET A 173 -4.37 -12.02 7.64
C MET A 173 -2.85 -12.20 7.68
N GLU A 174 -2.15 -11.10 7.53
CA GLU A 174 -0.71 -10.99 7.77
C GLU A 174 -0.42 -9.74 8.57
N ILE A 175 0.22 -9.89 9.74
CA ILE A 175 0.65 -8.79 10.59
C ILE A 175 2.09 -8.96 11.02
N VAL A 176 2.80 -7.84 11.15
CA VAL A 176 4.08 -7.76 11.83
C VAL A 176 3.87 -7.09 13.18
N VAL A 177 4.36 -7.73 14.22
CA VAL A 177 4.32 -7.23 15.60
C VAL A 177 5.74 -7.05 16.07
N ALA A 178 6.06 -5.90 16.66
CA ALA A 178 7.32 -5.66 17.32
C ALA A 178 7.10 -5.19 18.76
N GLY A 179 8.05 -5.48 19.63
CA GLY A 179 7.95 -5.11 21.03
C GLY A 179 9.18 -5.49 21.85
N THR A 180 9.11 -5.16 23.14
CA THR A 180 10.02 -5.56 24.18
C THR A 180 9.50 -6.82 24.90
N LYS A 181 10.18 -7.26 25.93
CA LYS A 181 9.66 -8.33 26.81
C LYS A 181 8.40 -7.89 27.58
N GLU A 182 8.30 -6.61 27.89
CA GLU A 182 7.25 -6.02 28.70
C GLU A 182 5.96 -5.82 27.91
N GLY A 183 6.07 -5.49 26.62
CA GLY A 183 4.88 -5.24 25.81
C GLY A 183 5.14 -5.02 24.32
N ILE A 184 4.04 -5.01 23.59
CA ILE A 184 4.01 -4.67 22.16
C ILE A 184 4.20 -3.16 22.02
N THR A 185 5.04 -2.74 21.08
CA THR A 185 5.32 -1.33 20.78
C THR A 185 4.89 -0.91 19.38
N MET A 186 4.77 -1.85 18.46
CA MET A 186 4.37 -1.57 17.08
C MET A 186 3.65 -2.77 16.47
N VAL A 187 2.58 -2.49 15.72
CA VAL A 187 1.90 -3.47 14.88
C VAL A 187 1.62 -2.85 13.51
N GLU A 188 1.79 -3.63 12.46
CA GLU A 188 1.25 -3.26 11.16
C GLU A 188 0.93 -4.49 10.34
N GLY A 189 -0.16 -4.43 9.56
CA GLY A 189 -0.55 -5.55 8.72
C GLY A 189 -1.84 -5.31 7.95
N GLY A 190 -2.20 -6.32 7.16
CA GLY A 190 -3.42 -6.39 6.37
C GLY A 190 -4.19 -7.66 6.63
N ALA A 191 -5.48 -7.63 6.29
CA ALA A 191 -6.35 -8.77 6.47
C ALA A 191 -7.49 -8.77 5.44
N ASN A 192 -8.12 -9.93 5.27
CA ASN A 192 -9.28 -10.11 4.45
C ASN A 192 -10.51 -10.31 5.35
N GLU A 193 -10.98 -9.20 5.95
CA GLU A 193 -12.17 -9.15 6.82
C GLU A 193 -12.08 -10.06 8.06
N VAL A 194 -10.93 -10.09 8.74
CA VAL A 194 -10.82 -10.83 10.01
C VAL A 194 -11.50 -10.11 11.16
N SER A 195 -11.93 -10.88 12.17
CA SER A 195 -12.52 -10.31 13.39
C SER A 195 -11.46 -9.70 14.31
N GLU A 196 -11.88 -8.82 15.19
CA GLU A 196 -11.06 -8.23 16.24
C GLU A 196 -10.45 -9.29 17.18
N GLU A 197 -11.13 -10.41 17.43
CA GLU A 197 -10.67 -11.53 18.25
C GLU A 197 -9.49 -12.26 17.60
N VAL A 198 -9.57 -12.52 16.29
CA VAL A 198 -8.45 -13.12 15.52
C VAL A 198 -7.22 -12.24 15.59
N MET A 199 -7.41 -10.92 15.48
CA MET A 199 -6.34 -9.95 15.60
C MET A 199 -5.67 -9.99 16.99
N LEU A 200 -6.46 -9.95 18.06
CA LEU A 200 -5.94 -10.01 19.44
C LEU A 200 -5.15 -11.29 19.70
N THR A 201 -5.66 -12.44 19.29
CA THR A 201 -4.95 -13.73 19.44
C THR A 201 -3.62 -13.74 18.70
N ALA A 202 -3.56 -13.11 17.51
CA ALA A 202 -2.31 -13.01 16.76
C ALA A 202 -1.27 -12.13 17.48
N LEU A 203 -1.71 -11.03 18.12
CA LEU A 203 -0.84 -10.17 18.92
C LEU A 203 -0.24 -10.92 20.12
N GLU A 204 -1.06 -11.70 20.84
CA GLU A 204 -0.62 -12.51 21.98
C GLU A 204 0.45 -13.52 21.55
N LYS A 205 0.18 -14.29 20.48
CA LYS A 205 1.12 -15.28 19.95
C LYS A 205 2.44 -14.67 19.47
N ALA A 206 2.38 -13.50 18.83
CA ALA A 206 3.57 -12.78 18.43
C ALA A 206 4.40 -12.35 19.65
N HIS A 207 3.75 -11.83 20.70
CA HIS A 207 4.45 -11.35 21.89
C HIS A 207 5.15 -12.47 22.68
N GLU A 208 4.60 -13.68 22.68
CA GLU A 208 5.28 -14.85 23.26
C GLU A 208 6.65 -15.10 22.62
N ILE A 209 6.70 -15.09 21.27
CA ILE A 209 7.97 -15.28 20.53
C ILE A 209 8.90 -14.08 20.71
N ILE A 210 8.38 -12.86 20.73
CA ILE A 210 9.15 -11.64 20.94
C ILE A 210 9.92 -11.69 22.26
N LYS A 211 9.30 -12.16 23.33
CA LYS A 211 9.97 -12.34 24.65
C LYS A 211 11.21 -13.22 24.57
N ASP A 212 11.11 -14.34 23.87
CA ASP A 212 12.24 -15.27 23.73
C ASP A 212 13.34 -14.69 22.83
N LEU A 213 12.97 -13.99 21.76
CA LEU A 213 13.91 -13.31 20.87
C LEU A 213 14.62 -12.14 21.56
N CYS A 214 13.97 -11.46 22.48
CA CYS A 214 14.63 -10.45 23.33
C CYS A 214 15.65 -11.11 24.27
N ARG A 215 15.31 -12.24 24.90
CA ARG A 215 16.26 -12.99 25.75
C ARG A 215 17.48 -13.46 24.96
N LEU A 216 17.29 -13.93 23.73
CA LEU A 216 18.39 -14.32 22.84
C LEU A 216 19.38 -13.17 22.60
N GLN A 217 18.88 -11.96 22.41
CA GLN A 217 19.70 -10.75 22.22
C GLN A 217 20.42 -10.35 23.51
N GLU A 218 19.76 -10.46 24.66
CA GLU A 218 20.39 -10.25 25.98
C GLU A 218 21.55 -11.22 26.21
N ASP A 219 21.39 -12.48 25.82
CA ASP A 219 22.45 -13.47 25.92
C ASP A 219 23.65 -13.16 25.01
N LEU A 220 23.40 -12.63 23.80
CA LEU A 220 24.46 -12.13 22.93
C LEU A 220 25.16 -10.91 23.56
N ALA A 221 24.39 -10.00 24.14
CA ALA A 221 24.93 -8.79 24.81
C ALA A 221 25.77 -9.15 26.05
N LYS A 222 25.42 -10.17 26.80
CA LYS A 222 26.28 -10.69 27.91
C LYS A 222 27.62 -11.22 27.42
N LEU A 223 27.67 -11.81 26.22
CA LEU A 223 28.88 -12.37 25.63
C LEU A 223 29.79 -11.35 24.93
N ALA A 224 29.21 -10.32 24.36
CA ALA A 224 29.92 -9.42 23.45
C ALA A 224 29.56 -7.93 23.60
N GLY A 225 28.73 -7.57 24.57
CA GLY A 225 28.31 -6.19 24.81
C GLY A 225 29.47 -5.29 25.25
N LYS A 226 29.42 -4.03 24.83
CA LYS A 226 30.34 -2.98 25.25
C LYS A 226 29.72 -2.18 26.39
N GLU A 227 30.58 -1.55 27.19
CA GLU A 227 30.18 -0.53 28.16
C GLU A 227 29.46 0.62 27.42
N LYS A 228 28.34 1.06 27.95
CA LYS A 228 27.55 2.11 27.32
C LYS A 228 28.18 3.47 27.52
N LEU A 229 28.20 4.27 26.46
CA LEU A 229 28.61 5.67 26.52
C LEU A 229 27.68 6.43 27.48
N PRO A 230 28.26 7.38 28.25
CA PRO A 230 27.44 8.18 29.17
C PRO A 230 26.44 9.03 28.38
N LEU A 231 25.29 9.24 28.98
CA LEU A 231 24.36 10.31 28.57
C LEU A 231 24.99 11.65 28.89
N ALA A 232 24.67 12.67 28.13
CA ALA A 232 25.03 14.05 28.38
C ALA A 232 23.75 14.84 28.74
N PRO A 233 23.17 14.62 29.93
CA PRO A 233 22.02 15.40 30.36
C PRO A 233 22.43 16.87 30.45
N LEU A 234 21.53 17.75 30.06
CA LEU A 234 21.69 19.17 30.34
C LEU A 234 21.69 19.34 31.85
N GLU A 235 22.87 19.70 32.43
CA GLU A 235 22.97 20.05 33.85
C GLU A 235 22.32 21.42 34.17
N ILE A 236 21.85 22.11 33.11
CA ILE A 236 21.25 23.45 33.20
C ILE A 236 19.73 23.28 33.26
N GLU A 237 19.15 23.79 34.32
CA GLU A 237 17.69 23.92 34.45
C GLU A 237 17.22 25.27 33.90
N LEU A 238 15.96 25.28 33.42
CA LEU A 238 15.31 26.54 33.06
C LEU A 238 15.17 27.43 34.31
N GLU A 239 15.78 28.58 34.26
CA GLU A 239 15.61 29.58 35.32
C GLU A 239 14.14 30.01 35.43
N ASN A 240 13.68 30.27 36.62
CA ASN A 240 12.29 30.66 36.89
C ASN A 240 11.22 29.66 36.39
N LYS A 241 11.58 28.39 36.12
CA LYS A 241 10.69 27.35 35.57
C LYS A 241 9.31 27.34 36.24
N LYS A 242 9.26 27.35 37.57
CA LYS A 242 8.00 27.32 38.32
C LYS A 242 7.16 28.58 38.09
N ALA A 243 7.76 29.75 38.09
CA ALA A 243 7.05 31.03 37.89
C ALA A 243 6.46 31.09 36.46
N ILE A 244 7.24 30.63 35.45
CA ILE A 244 6.81 30.54 34.07
C ILE A 244 5.64 29.55 33.95
N TYR A 245 5.74 28.35 34.55
CA TYR A 245 4.68 27.35 34.58
C TYR A 245 3.39 27.88 35.18
N ASP A 246 3.46 28.46 36.39
CA ASP A 246 2.31 28.98 37.14
C ASP A 246 1.60 30.14 36.39
N GLU A 247 2.33 30.90 35.56
CA GLU A 247 1.78 31.97 34.73
C GLU A 247 1.21 31.41 33.38
N ALA A 248 1.90 30.51 32.71
CA ALA A 248 1.52 29.97 31.43
C ALA A 248 0.30 29.03 31.49
N TYR A 249 0.25 28.16 32.51
CA TYR A 249 -0.78 27.12 32.63
C TYR A 249 -2.22 27.64 32.56
N PRO A 250 -2.63 28.69 33.33
CA PRO A 250 -4.01 29.20 33.25
C PRO A 250 -4.34 29.92 31.95
N LEU A 251 -3.35 30.47 31.25
CA LEU A 251 -3.53 31.13 29.96
C LEU A 251 -3.67 30.06 28.86
N LEU A 252 -2.76 29.12 28.79
CA LEU A 252 -2.81 28.01 27.82
C LEU A 252 -4.06 27.14 28.02
N SER A 253 -4.51 26.94 29.27
CA SER A 253 -5.79 26.23 29.53
C SER A 253 -7.01 26.86 28.87
N LYS A 254 -6.94 28.12 28.46
CA LYS A 254 -8.01 28.79 27.71
C LYS A 254 -7.81 28.75 26.22
N THR A 255 -6.56 28.92 25.76
CA THR A 255 -6.26 28.99 24.32
C THR A 255 -6.34 27.63 23.66
N LEU A 256 -6.01 26.53 24.35
CA LEU A 256 -6.06 25.15 23.84
C LEU A 256 -7.48 24.65 23.55
N TYR A 257 -8.54 25.35 24.00
CA TYR A 257 -9.94 24.96 23.76
C TYR A 257 -10.68 25.89 22.78
N LEU A 258 -9.96 26.66 21.97
CA LEU A 258 -10.53 27.45 20.88
C LEU A 258 -10.96 26.54 19.73
N ALA A 259 -11.91 27.00 18.90
CA ALA A 259 -12.64 26.19 17.97
C ALA A 259 -11.77 25.55 16.89
N THR A 260 -10.86 26.32 16.28
CA THR A 260 -10.04 25.87 15.16
C THR A 260 -8.58 25.66 15.54
N LYS A 261 -7.88 24.74 14.85
CA LYS A 261 -6.45 24.54 15.03
C LYS A 261 -5.64 25.82 14.84
N PHE A 262 -6.02 26.63 13.86
CA PHE A 262 -5.34 27.89 13.57
C PHE A 262 -5.46 28.89 14.71
N GLU A 263 -6.69 29.07 15.26
CA GLU A 263 -6.90 29.95 16.42
C GLU A 263 -6.17 29.45 17.66
N ARG A 264 -6.22 28.14 17.96
CA ARG A 264 -5.47 27.57 19.08
C ARG A 264 -4.00 27.88 18.99
N ARG A 265 -3.37 27.60 17.82
CA ARG A 265 -1.94 27.86 17.60
C ARG A 265 -1.61 29.34 17.72
N GLN A 266 -2.38 30.21 17.07
CA GLN A 266 -2.14 31.65 17.10
C GLN A 266 -2.23 32.24 18.52
N GLU A 267 -3.23 31.86 19.29
CA GLU A 267 -3.40 32.39 20.66
C GLU A 267 -2.40 31.75 21.63
N SER A 268 -2.03 30.47 21.50
CA SER A 268 -0.97 29.85 22.28
C SER A 268 0.40 30.46 21.98
N ASP A 269 0.70 30.77 20.70
CA ASP A 269 1.92 31.48 20.30
C ASP A 269 1.97 32.89 20.94
N LYS A 270 0.85 33.63 20.96
CA LYS A 270 0.79 34.95 21.64
C LYS A 270 1.05 34.84 23.16
N VAL A 271 0.51 33.80 23.79
CA VAL A 271 0.79 33.58 25.23
C VAL A 271 2.27 33.31 25.43
N ARG A 272 2.87 32.46 24.62
CA ARG A 272 4.30 32.13 24.66
C ARG A 272 5.16 33.36 24.44
N ASP A 273 4.87 34.16 23.41
CA ASP A 273 5.63 35.37 23.09
C ASP A 273 5.51 36.44 24.21
N THR A 274 4.31 36.63 24.74
CA THR A 274 4.09 37.56 25.87
C THR A 274 4.88 37.18 27.12
N ILE A 275 4.96 35.88 27.42
CA ILE A 275 5.76 35.40 28.55
C ILE A 275 7.26 35.47 28.21
N ALA A 276 7.66 35.16 26.98
CA ALA A 276 9.05 35.29 26.53
C ALA A 276 9.57 36.72 26.67
N GLU A 277 8.76 37.73 26.33
CA GLU A 277 9.13 39.15 26.51
C GLU A 277 9.46 39.49 27.97
N LYS A 278 8.77 38.92 28.96
CA LYS A 278 9.05 39.12 30.38
C LYS A 278 10.40 38.55 30.83
N TYR A 279 10.82 37.47 30.22
CA TYR A 279 12.05 36.76 30.57
C TYR A 279 13.12 36.94 29.48
N ALA A 280 13.05 38.01 28.67
CA ALA A 280 13.87 38.22 27.49
C ALA A 280 15.39 38.13 27.77
N GLU A 281 15.86 38.76 28.87
CA GLU A 281 17.28 38.70 29.27
C GLU A 281 17.76 37.28 29.55
N GLN A 282 16.92 36.42 30.17
CA GLN A 282 17.21 35.03 30.42
C GLN A 282 17.24 34.23 29.11
N LEU A 283 16.33 34.55 28.18
CA LEU A 283 16.12 33.82 26.93
C LEU A 283 17.09 34.26 25.78
N GLU A 284 18.01 35.18 26.03
CA GLU A 284 19.17 35.44 25.15
C GLU A 284 20.10 34.23 25.09
N ASP A 285 20.15 33.40 26.12
CA ASP A 285 20.83 32.12 26.11
C ASP A 285 20.04 31.08 25.30
N GLU A 286 20.69 30.47 24.29
CA GLU A 286 20.04 29.51 23.40
C GLU A 286 19.53 28.25 24.11
N ILE A 287 20.19 27.84 25.20
CA ILE A 287 19.77 26.68 26.01
C ILE A 287 18.54 27.02 26.81
N GLN A 288 18.52 28.20 27.46
CA GLN A 288 17.35 28.68 28.19
C GLN A 288 16.14 28.82 27.26
N LEU A 289 16.32 29.32 26.04
CA LEU A 289 15.26 29.42 25.03
C LEU A 289 14.72 28.06 24.63
N LYS A 290 15.58 27.06 24.46
CA LYS A 290 15.14 25.68 24.14
C LYS A 290 14.36 25.07 25.32
N LEU A 291 14.86 25.20 26.54
CA LEU A 291 14.19 24.71 27.73
C LEU A 291 12.84 25.41 27.98
N PHE A 292 12.75 26.71 27.68
CA PHE A 292 11.51 27.46 27.71
C PHE A 292 10.47 26.90 26.72
N LYS A 293 10.85 26.64 25.49
CA LYS A 293 9.96 26.02 24.49
C LYS A 293 9.48 24.62 24.92
N ALA A 294 10.40 23.80 25.42
CA ALA A 294 10.07 22.47 25.93
C ALA A 294 9.10 22.55 27.13
N LEU A 295 9.25 23.53 28.03
CA LEU A 295 8.32 23.73 29.13
C LEU A 295 6.90 24.03 28.64
N PHE A 296 6.73 24.80 27.56
CA PHE A 296 5.40 25.07 27.00
C PHE A 296 4.75 23.80 26.42
N GLU A 297 5.51 22.94 25.77
CA GLU A 297 5.03 21.63 25.31
C GLU A 297 4.62 20.75 26.50
N ASP A 298 5.40 20.72 27.56
CA ASP A 298 5.06 20.01 28.81
C ASP A 298 3.76 20.53 29.45
N ILE A 299 3.55 21.86 29.44
CA ILE A 299 2.32 22.47 29.96
C ILE A 299 1.10 22.09 29.13
N GLU A 300 1.21 22.15 27.79
CA GLU A 300 0.15 21.73 26.88
C GLU A 300 -0.18 20.26 27.08
N TYR A 301 0.85 19.40 27.18
CA TYR A 301 0.72 17.99 27.49
C TYR A 301 -0.06 17.74 28.80
N ASP A 302 0.32 18.41 29.88
CA ASP A 302 -0.33 18.27 31.19
C ASP A 302 -1.80 18.71 31.15
N ILE A 303 -2.10 19.86 30.51
CA ILE A 303 -3.46 20.38 30.36
C ILE A 303 -4.35 19.41 29.60
N LEU A 304 -3.88 18.93 28.46
CA LEU A 304 -4.63 18.02 27.57
C LEU A 304 -4.93 16.71 28.29
N ARG A 305 -3.92 16.05 28.84
CA ARG A 305 -4.08 14.76 29.51
C ARG A 305 -5.01 14.84 30.71
N LYS A 306 -4.82 15.86 31.56
CA LYS A 306 -5.65 16.07 32.72
C LYS A 306 -7.12 16.28 32.39
N ASN A 307 -7.43 17.09 31.39
CA ASN A 307 -8.82 17.33 31.00
C ASN A 307 -9.47 16.09 30.35
N ILE A 308 -8.72 15.33 29.55
CA ILE A 308 -9.23 14.10 28.97
C ILE A 308 -9.50 13.05 30.05
N LEU A 309 -8.55 12.83 30.97
CA LEU A 309 -8.69 11.82 32.02
C LEU A 309 -9.72 12.20 33.10
N ASP A 310 -9.80 13.50 33.51
CA ASP A 310 -10.68 13.95 34.54
C ASP A 310 -12.11 14.23 34.09
N LYS A 311 -12.27 14.76 32.86
CA LYS A 311 -13.54 15.30 32.35
C LYS A 311 -14.03 14.64 31.06
N GLY A 312 -13.20 13.81 30.43
CA GLY A 312 -13.48 13.27 29.08
C GLY A 312 -13.56 14.37 28.00
N LEU A 313 -12.97 15.55 28.25
CA LEU A 313 -13.06 16.73 27.39
C LEU A 313 -11.80 16.84 26.51
N ARG A 314 -11.97 16.85 25.20
CA ARG A 314 -10.93 17.01 24.19
C ARG A 314 -10.76 18.48 23.79
N VAL A 315 -9.65 18.81 23.12
CA VAL A 315 -9.31 20.20 22.74
C VAL A 315 -10.35 20.89 21.85
N ASP A 316 -11.09 20.15 21.05
CA ASP A 316 -12.16 20.68 20.19
C ASP A 316 -13.57 20.56 20.80
N GLY A 317 -13.64 20.26 22.09
CA GLY A 317 -14.89 20.16 22.85
C GLY A 317 -15.62 18.81 22.71
N ARG A 318 -15.09 17.87 21.92
CA ARG A 318 -15.65 16.52 21.78
C ARG A 318 -15.43 15.67 23.03
N GLY A 319 -16.31 14.67 23.22
CA GLY A 319 -16.10 13.57 24.12
C GLY A 319 -15.18 12.50 23.51
N THR A 320 -14.82 11.50 24.31
CA THR A 320 -13.83 10.46 23.92
C THR A 320 -14.26 9.58 22.73
N LYS A 321 -15.57 9.42 22.49
CA LYS A 321 -16.12 8.61 21.41
C LYS A 321 -16.56 9.42 20.18
N ASP A 322 -16.60 10.73 20.29
CA ASP A 322 -17.14 11.58 19.24
C ASP A 322 -16.22 11.64 18.02
N ILE A 323 -16.83 11.64 16.85
CA ILE A 323 -16.17 11.76 15.54
C ILE A 323 -16.51 13.12 14.97
N ARG A 324 -15.53 13.80 14.37
CA ARG A 324 -15.71 15.09 13.69
C ARG A 324 -16.79 14.99 12.60
N PRO A 325 -17.45 16.09 12.24
CA PRO A 325 -18.39 16.14 11.11
C PRO A 325 -17.72 15.62 9.83
N ILE A 326 -18.43 14.77 9.08
CA ILE A 326 -17.94 14.17 7.84
C ILE A 326 -18.82 14.64 6.69
N THR A 327 -18.19 15.05 5.58
CA THR A 327 -18.84 15.27 4.29
C THR A 327 -18.15 14.45 3.21
N CYS A 328 -18.96 13.91 2.29
CA CYS A 328 -18.49 13.10 1.18
C CYS A 328 -19.08 13.65 -0.12
N GLU A 329 -18.23 13.96 -1.09
CA GLU A 329 -18.63 14.41 -2.43
C GLU A 329 -18.00 13.48 -3.47
N ILE A 330 -18.75 13.12 -4.50
CA ILE A 330 -18.26 12.29 -5.62
C ILE A 330 -18.36 13.05 -6.94
N GLY A 331 -17.52 12.68 -7.91
CA GLY A 331 -17.56 13.34 -9.23
C GLY A 331 -17.05 14.77 -9.23
N VAL A 332 -16.22 15.14 -8.27
CA VAL A 332 -15.72 16.53 -8.08
C VAL A 332 -14.77 17.00 -9.20
N LEU A 333 -14.19 16.07 -9.95
CA LEU A 333 -13.31 16.37 -11.07
C LEU A 333 -13.93 15.89 -12.40
N PRO A 334 -13.93 16.73 -13.46
CA PRO A 334 -14.66 16.42 -14.69
C PRO A 334 -13.98 15.40 -15.62
N ARG A 335 -12.66 15.21 -15.54
CA ARG A 335 -11.89 14.39 -16.50
C ARG A 335 -11.46 13.03 -15.98
N PRO A 336 -11.02 12.86 -14.71
CA PRO A 336 -10.63 11.56 -14.17
C PRO A 336 -11.75 10.52 -14.26
N HIS A 337 -11.37 9.25 -14.17
CA HIS A 337 -12.33 8.15 -14.31
C HIS A 337 -13.20 7.97 -13.08
N GLY A 338 -12.71 8.38 -11.91
CA GLY A 338 -13.44 8.53 -10.65
C GLY A 338 -12.79 9.57 -9.78
N SER A 339 -13.56 10.28 -8.98
CA SER A 339 -13.04 11.24 -7.99
C SER A 339 -14.00 11.39 -6.83
N ALA A 340 -13.45 11.64 -5.66
CA ALA A 340 -14.21 11.91 -4.44
C ALA A 340 -13.44 12.83 -3.51
N LEU A 341 -14.15 13.72 -2.84
CA LEU A 341 -13.64 14.56 -1.77
C LEU A 341 -14.23 14.06 -0.46
N PHE A 342 -13.36 13.62 0.45
CA PHE A 342 -13.72 13.23 1.81
C PHE A 342 -13.17 14.26 2.78
N THR A 343 -14.06 14.86 3.56
CA THR A 343 -13.71 15.85 4.58
C THR A 343 -14.19 15.35 5.94
N ARG A 344 -13.29 15.39 6.94
CA ARG A 344 -13.55 15.05 8.34
C ARG A 344 -13.01 16.17 9.23
N GLY A 345 -13.87 17.10 9.63
CA GLY A 345 -13.46 18.35 10.28
C GLY A 345 -12.40 19.07 9.44
N GLU A 346 -11.23 19.33 10.02
CA GLU A 346 -10.09 19.99 9.38
C GLU A 346 -9.12 18.96 8.71
N THR A 347 -9.62 17.85 8.18
CA THR A 347 -8.84 16.88 7.41
C THR A 347 -9.58 16.56 6.12
N GLN A 348 -8.94 16.83 4.98
CA GLN A 348 -9.55 16.68 3.67
C GLN A 348 -8.64 15.89 2.73
N SER A 349 -9.20 14.90 2.04
CA SER A 349 -8.52 14.05 1.05
C SER A 349 -9.32 14.00 -0.25
N LEU A 350 -8.65 14.34 -1.34
CA LEU A 350 -9.16 14.18 -2.70
C LEU A 350 -8.65 12.87 -3.28
N GLY A 351 -9.52 11.88 -3.34
CA GLY A 351 -9.25 10.59 -4.00
C GLY A 351 -9.54 10.67 -5.50
N VAL A 352 -8.59 10.23 -6.32
CA VAL A 352 -8.70 10.27 -7.78
C VAL A 352 -8.35 8.91 -8.36
N VAL A 353 -9.25 8.35 -9.19
CA VAL A 353 -9.06 7.04 -9.84
C VAL A 353 -8.79 7.20 -11.33
N THR A 354 -7.78 6.50 -11.79
CA THR A 354 -7.49 6.30 -13.20
C THR A 354 -7.51 4.80 -13.51
N LEU A 355 -8.27 4.40 -14.51
CA LEU A 355 -8.29 3.04 -15.03
C LEU A 355 -7.34 2.96 -16.23
N GLY A 356 -6.43 2.02 -16.18
CA GLY A 356 -5.46 1.74 -17.23
C GLY A 356 -5.62 0.33 -17.80
N THR A 357 -4.69 -0.03 -18.65
CA THR A 357 -4.60 -1.34 -19.30
C THR A 357 -3.59 -2.24 -18.59
N VAL A 358 -3.45 -3.47 -19.03
CA VAL A 358 -2.39 -4.40 -18.55
C VAL A 358 -0.97 -3.85 -18.74
N PHE A 359 -0.77 -2.95 -19.69
CA PHE A 359 0.54 -2.35 -19.96
C PHE A 359 0.91 -1.25 -18.98
N ASP A 360 -0.07 -0.78 -18.17
CA ASP A 360 0.09 0.23 -17.13
C ASP A 360 0.34 -0.39 -15.74
N GLU A 361 0.42 -1.73 -15.65
CA GLU A 361 0.74 -2.43 -14.41
C GLU A 361 2.08 -2.00 -13.85
N GLN A 362 2.15 -1.84 -12.54
CA GLN A 362 3.41 -1.59 -11.87
C GLN A 362 4.27 -2.86 -11.88
N ILE A 363 5.52 -2.71 -12.34
CA ILE A 363 6.50 -3.79 -12.41
C ILE A 363 7.48 -3.63 -11.26
N TYR A 364 7.63 -4.68 -10.46
CA TYR A 364 8.62 -4.78 -9.40
C TYR A 364 9.70 -5.76 -9.84
N ASP A 365 10.95 -5.28 -9.86
CA ASP A 365 12.15 -6.10 -10.01
C ASP A 365 12.82 -6.17 -8.62
N ASP A 366 12.49 -7.20 -7.86
CA ASP A 366 12.94 -7.38 -6.48
C ASP A 366 13.86 -8.61 -6.34
N ILE A 367 14.50 -8.74 -5.17
CA ILE A 367 15.34 -9.94 -4.89
C ILE A 367 14.52 -11.22 -4.85
N GLU A 368 13.21 -11.13 -4.59
CA GLU A 368 12.26 -12.24 -4.56
C GLU A 368 11.80 -12.69 -5.95
N GLY A 369 11.97 -11.85 -6.95
CA GLY A 369 11.51 -12.10 -8.33
C GLY A 369 10.81 -10.88 -8.93
N ASP A 370 10.47 -11.03 -10.20
CA ASP A 370 9.69 -10.03 -10.91
C ASP A 370 8.20 -10.27 -10.62
N ARG A 371 7.50 -9.23 -10.23
CA ARG A 371 6.04 -9.27 -10.04
C ARG A 371 5.37 -8.07 -10.69
N ARG A 372 4.10 -8.23 -11.01
CA ARG A 372 3.26 -7.16 -11.56
C ARG A 372 2.06 -6.94 -10.66
N GLU A 373 1.67 -5.69 -10.52
CA GLU A 373 0.57 -5.27 -9.68
C GLU A 373 -0.40 -4.39 -10.47
N ASN A 374 -1.67 -4.75 -10.46
CA ASN A 374 -2.73 -4.04 -11.17
C ASN A 374 -3.52 -3.05 -10.30
N PHE A 375 -3.22 -3.00 -9.00
CA PHE A 375 -3.76 -2.00 -8.08
C PHE A 375 -2.64 -1.15 -7.51
N ILE A 376 -2.67 0.14 -7.76
CA ILE A 376 -1.63 1.10 -7.41
C ILE A 376 -2.27 2.20 -6.57
N LEU A 377 -1.69 2.52 -5.42
CA LEU A 377 -2.15 3.64 -4.60
C LEU A 377 -0.98 4.57 -4.25
N HIS A 378 -1.12 5.85 -4.57
CA HIS A 378 -0.18 6.89 -4.20
C HIS A 378 -0.83 7.90 -3.27
N TYR A 379 -0.10 8.30 -2.25
CA TYR A 379 -0.49 9.29 -1.26
C TYR A 379 0.44 10.49 -1.34
N ASN A 380 -0.12 11.67 -1.47
CA ASN A 380 0.60 12.94 -1.55
C ASN A 380 0.21 13.84 -0.37
N PHE A 381 1.23 14.37 0.32
CA PHE A 381 1.06 15.27 1.46
C PHE A 381 1.84 16.57 1.22
N PRO A 382 1.29 17.50 0.42
CA PRO A 382 1.95 18.76 0.14
C PRO A 382 1.98 19.67 1.38
N PRO A 383 3.01 20.53 1.53
CA PRO A 383 3.16 21.40 2.71
C PRO A 383 1.97 22.30 2.98
N PHE A 384 1.26 22.74 1.95
CA PHE A 384 0.08 23.57 2.12
C PHE A 384 -1.06 22.88 2.89
N SER A 385 -1.08 21.54 2.95
CA SER A 385 -2.10 20.79 3.72
C SER A 385 -2.06 21.07 5.23
N VAL A 386 -0.95 21.59 5.71
CA VAL A 386 -0.77 22.05 7.11
C VAL A 386 -0.47 23.57 7.19
N GLY A 387 -0.65 24.29 6.08
CA GLY A 387 -0.43 25.73 6.02
C GLY A 387 1.04 26.15 6.02
N GLU A 388 1.95 25.28 5.57
CA GLU A 388 3.40 25.51 5.62
C GLU A 388 4.00 25.67 4.23
N VAL A 389 5.17 26.30 4.18
CA VAL A 389 6.05 26.32 3.00
C VAL A 389 7.10 25.23 3.19
N GLY A 390 7.27 24.35 2.20
CA GLY A 390 8.18 23.24 2.32
C GLY A 390 8.59 22.64 0.98
N ARG A 391 9.48 21.66 1.02
CA ARG A 391 9.95 20.95 -0.16
C ARG A 391 8.87 20.03 -0.70
N MET A 392 8.60 20.11 -2.01
CA MET A 392 7.75 19.16 -2.71
C MET A 392 8.51 17.87 -3.03
N GLY A 393 7.88 16.74 -2.82
CA GLY A 393 8.42 15.42 -3.16
C GLY A 393 7.90 14.33 -2.24
N THR A 394 8.05 13.09 -2.67
CA THR A 394 7.65 11.91 -1.89
C THR A 394 8.71 11.57 -0.85
N GLY A 395 8.38 11.64 0.42
CA GLY A 395 9.23 11.24 1.53
C GLY A 395 8.86 9.84 2.08
N ARG A 396 9.59 9.40 3.10
CA ARG A 396 9.37 8.10 3.76
C ARG A 396 7.98 8.01 4.42
N ARG A 397 7.43 9.14 4.89
CA ARG A 397 6.11 9.20 5.51
C ARG A 397 5.00 8.95 4.50
N GLU A 398 5.10 9.58 3.33
CA GLU A 398 4.13 9.44 2.24
C GLU A 398 4.07 7.99 1.74
N ILE A 399 5.22 7.33 1.58
CA ILE A 399 5.29 5.92 1.19
C ILE A 399 4.61 5.04 2.24
N GLY A 400 4.87 5.27 3.53
CA GLY A 400 4.25 4.50 4.62
C GLY A 400 2.73 4.67 4.70
N HIS A 401 2.23 5.92 4.57
CA HIS A 401 0.79 6.21 4.59
C HIS A 401 0.08 5.67 3.33
N GLY A 402 0.72 5.80 2.17
CA GLY A 402 0.22 5.22 0.93
C GLY A 402 0.10 3.69 1.03
N HIS A 403 1.13 3.03 1.57
CA HIS A 403 1.12 1.58 1.73
C HIS A 403 0.04 1.09 2.71
N LEU A 404 -0.19 1.82 3.81
CA LEU A 404 -1.29 1.51 4.74
C LEU A 404 -2.66 1.60 4.03
N ALA A 405 -2.89 2.64 3.25
CA ALA A 405 -4.14 2.79 2.49
C ALA A 405 -4.26 1.73 1.38
N HIS A 406 -3.19 1.44 0.65
CA HIS A 406 -3.14 0.37 -0.35
C HIS A 406 -3.53 -0.98 0.27
N ARG A 407 -2.85 -1.38 1.34
CA ARG A 407 -3.10 -2.63 2.08
C ARG A 407 -4.53 -2.73 2.60
N SER A 408 -5.10 -1.60 3.04
CA SER A 408 -6.48 -1.54 3.56
C SER A 408 -7.54 -1.74 2.47
N LEU A 409 -7.29 -1.30 1.23
CA LEU A 409 -8.23 -1.37 0.11
C LEU A 409 -8.05 -2.62 -0.75
N TYR A 410 -6.82 -3.10 -0.88
CA TYR A 410 -6.44 -4.20 -1.78
C TYR A 410 -7.32 -5.46 -1.65
N PRO A 411 -7.69 -5.95 -0.46
CA PRO A 411 -8.52 -7.14 -0.31
C PRO A 411 -9.93 -7.00 -0.92
N MET A 412 -10.38 -5.75 -1.08
CA MET A 412 -11.72 -5.43 -1.64
C MET A 412 -11.69 -5.15 -3.14
N ILE A 413 -10.52 -5.08 -3.75
CA ILE A 413 -10.37 -4.89 -5.20
C ILE A 413 -10.75 -6.19 -5.92
N PRO A 414 -11.52 -6.12 -7.02
CA PRO A 414 -11.90 -7.30 -7.79
C PRO A 414 -10.68 -7.94 -8.46
N PRO A 415 -10.64 -9.27 -8.58
CA PRO A 415 -9.58 -9.94 -9.33
C PRO A 415 -9.68 -9.59 -10.83
N ARG A 416 -8.56 -9.73 -11.53
CA ARG A 416 -8.38 -9.29 -12.92
C ARG A 416 -9.34 -9.94 -13.92
N ASP A 417 -9.73 -11.19 -13.70
CA ASP A 417 -10.70 -11.91 -14.54
C ASP A 417 -12.09 -11.28 -14.49
N LYS A 418 -12.44 -10.61 -13.38
CA LYS A 418 -13.72 -9.91 -13.22
C LYS A 418 -13.65 -8.43 -13.61
N PHE A 419 -12.49 -7.80 -13.45
CA PHE A 419 -12.27 -6.39 -13.79
C PHE A 419 -10.88 -6.19 -14.40
N PRO A 420 -10.75 -6.32 -15.76
CA PRO A 420 -9.47 -6.42 -16.45
C PRO A 420 -8.78 -5.07 -16.64
N TYR A 421 -8.74 -4.25 -15.60
CA TYR A 421 -8.09 -2.94 -15.59
C TYR A 421 -6.92 -2.90 -14.60
N THR A 422 -5.93 -2.09 -14.92
CA THR A 422 -5.02 -1.55 -13.93
C THR A 422 -5.72 -0.37 -13.27
N VAL A 423 -5.82 -0.39 -11.94
CA VAL A 423 -6.50 0.63 -11.15
C VAL A 423 -5.48 1.45 -10.39
N ARG A 424 -5.36 2.73 -10.71
CA ARG A 424 -4.50 3.65 -9.97
C ARG A 424 -5.34 4.63 -9.17
N VAL A 425 -5.15 4.63 -7.85
CA VAL A 425 -5.71 5.61 -6.92
C VAL A 425 -4.62 6.61 -6.55
N VAL A 426 -4.92 7.89 -6.60
CA VAL A 426 -4.08 8.95 -6.04
C VAL A 426 -4.88 9.69 -4.99
N SER A 427 -4.32 9.84 -3.80
CA SER A 427 -4.88 10.65 -2.74
C SER A 427 -4.06 11.93 -2.59
N GLU A 428 -4.68 13.06 -2.84
CA GLU A 428 -4.12 14.39 -2.55
C GLU A 428 -4.69 14.86 -1.20
N VAL A 429 -3.83 15.02 -0.20
CA VAL A 429 -4.23 15.58 1.08
C VAL A 429 -4.27 17.10 0.96
N LEU A 430 -5.45 17.69 1.08
CA LEU A 430 -5.67 19.12 0.92
C LEU A 430 -5.61 19.87 2.26
N GLU A 431 -6.08 19.23 3.34
CA GLU A 431 -5.99 19.72 4.71
C GLU A 431 -5.69 18.56 5.66
N SER A 432 -4.95 18.81 6.74
CA SER A 432 -4.60 17.78 7.72
C SER A 432 -4.57 18.29 9.16
N ASN A 433 -5.48 17.73 9.97
CA ASN A 433 -5.46 17.79 11.43
C ASN A 433 -5.80 16.40 11.99
N GLY A 434 -4.85 15.49 11.94
CA GLY A 434 -4.97 14.08 12.40
C GLY A 434 -5.44 13.10 11.33
N SER A 435 -4.71 12.03 11.21
CA SER A 435 -4.93 10.83 10.37
C SER A 435 -5.43 11.06 8.95
N SER A 436 -4.62 11.72 8.13
CA SER A 436 -4.85 11.85 6.69
C SER A 436 -4.80 10.51 5.94
N SER A 437 -4.08 9.49 6.45
CA SER A 437 -4.06 8.13 5.87
C SER A 437 -5.43 7.45 5.94
N MET A 438 -6.19 7.64 7.03
CA MET A 438 -7.54 7.08 7.14
C MET A 438 -8.56 7.88 6.31
N ALA A 439 -8.36 9.19 6.15
CA ALA A 439 -9.11 9.97 5.17
C ALA A 439 -8.85 9.48 3.73
N THR A 440 -7.60 9.07 3.43
CA THR A 440 -7.22 8.44 2.14
C THR A 440 -7.94 7.13 1.89
N VAL A 441 -8.09 6.27 2.90
CA VAL A 441 -8.88 5.03 2.79
C VAL A 441 -10.33 5.35 2.41
N CYS A 442 -10.93 6.34 3.07
CA CYS A 442 -12.32 6.75 2.82
C CYS A 442 -12.49 7.39 1.42
N SER A 443 -11.64 8.37 1.05
CA SER A 443 -11.69 9.01 -0.28
C SER A 443 -11.36 8.02 -1.40
N GLY A 444 -10.43 7.09 -1.16
CA GLY A 444 -10.09 6.00 -2.06
C GLY A 444 -11.28 5.09 -2.32
N THR A 445 -11.98 4.65 -1.27
CA THR A 445 -13.21 3.85 -1.39
C THR A 445 -14.27 4.58 -2.22
N LEU A 446 -14.58 5.83 -1.87
CA LEU A 446 -15.58 6.63 -2.58
C LEU A 446 -15.23 6.85 -4.06
N SER A 447 -13.97 7.15 -4.34
CA SER A 447 -13.50 7.38 -5.71
C SER A 447 -13.48 6.10 -6.55
N LEU A 448 -13.17 4.93 -5.96
CA LEU A 448 -13.25 3.62 -6.59
C LEU A 448 -14.70 3.25 -6.95
N LEU A 449 -15.63 3.43 -6.03
CA LEU A 449 -17.06 3.21 -6.28
C LEU A 449 -17.58 4.16 -7.36
N HIS A 450 -17.20 5.43 -7.31
CA HIS A 450 -17.57 6.41 -8.33
C HIS A 450 -16.97 6.08 -9.72
N ALA A 451 -15.76 5.50 -9.77
CA ALA A 451 -15.15 5.02 -11.01
C ALA A 451 -15.84 3.78 -11.61
N GLY A 452 -16.76 3.16 -10.90
CA GLY A 452 -17.40 1.92 -11.32
C GLY A 452 -16.53 0.66 -11.09
N VAL A 453 -15.52 0.74 -10.22
CA VAL A 453 -14.74 -0.44 -9.82
C VAL A 453 -15.62 -1.34 -8.95
N PRO A 454 -15.87 -2.59 -9.34
CA PRO A 454 -16.76 -3.50 -8.61
C PRO A 454 -16.08 -4.05 -7.34
N MET A 455 -15.81 -3.15 -6.38
CA MET A 455 -15.30 -3.52 -5.07
C MET A 455 -16.21 -4.54 -4.40
N LYS A 456 -15.61 -5.50 -3.67
CA LYS A 456 -16.39 -6.48 -2.89
C LYS A 456 -17.29 -5.80 -1.86
N LYS A 457 -16.74 -4.83 -1.11
CA LYS A 457 -17.43 -4.03 -0.09
C LYS A 457 -16.74 -2.68 0.10
N PRO A 458 -17.45 -1.65 0.57
CA PRO A 458 -16.85 -0.39 0.98
C PRO A 458 -15.97 -0.55 2.22
N VAL A 459 -14.87 0.21 2.27
CA VAL A 459 -13.92 0.25 3.40
C VAL A 459 -13.90 1.65 3.98
N ALA A 460 -13.98 1.76 5.30
CA ALA A 460 -13.68 3.00 6.02
C ALA A 460 -12.49 2.82 6.95
N GLY A 461 -11.83 3.91 7.28
CA GLY A 461 -10.71 3.95 8.21
C GLY A 461 -10.94 4.95 9.33
N ILE A 462 -10.48 4.61 10.54
CA ILE A 462 -10.50 5.47 11.72
C ILE A 462 -9.15 5.45 12.42
N ALA A 463 -8.76 6.59 12.99
CA ALA A 463 -7.60 6.69 13.87
C ALA A 463 -8.06 6.87 15.31
N MET A 464 -7.48 6.06 16.18
CA MET A 464 -7.76 6.01 17.61
C MET A 464 -6.53 6.45 18.37
N GLY A 465 -6.73 6.96 19.58
CA GLY A 465 -5.67 7.30 20.52
C GLY A 465 -5.93 6.75 21.90
N LEU A 466 -4.89 6.79 22.71
CA LEU A 466 -4.96 6.42 24.12
C LEU A 466 -4.23 7.47 24.95
N ILE A 467 -4.85 7.87 26.05
CA ILE A 467 -4.22 8.61 27.15
C ILE A 467 -4.34 7.74 28.39
N THR A 468 -3.23 7.48 29.10
CA THR A 468 -3.25 6.61 30.28
C THR A 468 -2.36 7.11 31.41
N GLU A 469 -2.79 6.90 32.63
CA GLU A 469 -1.98 6.96 33.87
C GLU A 469 -1.97 5.57 34.49
N GLY A 470 -1.18 4.67 33.91
CA GLY A 470 -1.17 3.24 34.26
C GLY A 470 -2.34 2.47 33.65
N ASN A 471 -2.56 1.24 34.13
CA ASN A 471 -3.57 0.36 33.55
C ASN A 471 -5.01 0.66 34.01
N ASP A 472 -5.17 1.32 35.13
CA ASP A 472 -6.47 1.52 35.79
C ASP A 472 -7.17 2.83 35.40
N ARG A 473 -6.38 3.80 34.91
CA ARG A 473 -6.91 5.12 34.55
C ARG A 473 -6.50 5.47 33.12
N TYR A 474 -7.41 5.29 32.18
CA TYR A 474 -7.17 5.56 30.78
C TYR A 474 -8.40 6.09 30.05
N ALA A 475 -8.19 6.73 28.93
CA ALA A 475 -9.22 7.17 27.98
C ALA A 475 -8.84 6.77 26.56
N ILE A 476 -9.74 6.06 25.87
CA ILE A 476 -9.61 5.72 24.45
C ILE A 476 -10.32 6.82 23.65
N LEU A 477 -9.64 7.39 22.67
CA LEU A 477 -10.12 8.49 21.85
C LEU A 477 -10.42 8.01 20.43
N SER A 478 -11.65 8.29 19.95
CA SER A 478 -12.04 8.07 18.55
C SER A 478 -11.71 9.28 17.69
N ASP A 479 -11.21 9.07 16.46
CA ASP A 479 -10.91 10.14 15.50
C ASP A 479 -10.01 11.23 16.08
N ILE A 480 -8.76 10.87 16.38
CA ILE A 480 -7.79 11.76 17.02
C ILE A 480 -7.35 12.92 16.13
N LEU A 481 -7.08 14.04 16.75
CA LEU A 481 -6.43 15.22 16.17
C LEU A 481 -4.91 15.08 16.14
N GLY A 482 -4.22 15.97 15.42
CA GLY A 482 -2.77 15.98 15.35
C GLY A 482 -2.10 16.22 16.72
N GLU A 483 -2.68 17.09 17.56
CA GLU A 483 -2.22 17.34 18.92
C GLU A 483 -2.37 16.07 19.79
N GLU A 484 -3.48 15.36 19.67
CA GLU A 484 -3.75 14.12 20.41
C GLU A 484 -2.87 12.94 19.93
N ASP A 485 -2.51 12.90 18.64
CA ASP A 485 -1.53 11.96 18.11
C ASP A 485 -0.13 12.22 18.70
N HIS A 486 0.28 13.48 18.77
CA HIS A 486 1.59 13.87 19.31
C HIS A 486 1.72 13.60 20.81
N LEU A 487 0.71 14.00 21.59
CA LEU A 487 0.71 13.96 23.06
C LEU A 487 0.13 12.66 23.66
N GLY A 488 -0.41 11.76 22.83
CA GLY A 488 -0.98 10.49 23.27
C GLY A 488 0.05 9.38 23.50
N ASP A 489 -0.35 8.37 24.27
CA ASP A 489 0.48 7.21 24.63
C ASP A 489 0.44 6.10 23.58
N MET A 490 -0.59 6.10 22.73
CA MET A 490 -0.75 5.19 21.60
C MET A 490 -1.56 5.90 20.51
N ASP A 491 -1.18 5.67 19.26
CA ASP A 491 -2.05 5.87 18.11
C ASP A 491 -2.22 4.55 17.36
N PHE A 492 -3.47 4.23 16.97
CA PHE A 492 -3.69 3.12 16.09
C PHE A 492 -4.76 3.42 15.06
N LYS A 493 -4.56 2.85 13.89
CA LYS A 493 -5.37 3.04 12.70
C LYS A 493 -5.97 1.72 12.32
N VAL A 494 -7.30 1.70 12.18
CA VAL A 494 -8.05 0.52 11.78
C VAL A 494 -8.86 0.85 10.55
N ALA A 495 -8.67 0.08 9.49
CA ALA A 495 -9.51 0.10 8.30
C ALA A 495 -10.26 -1.22 8.17
N GLY A 496 -11.45 -1.17 7.59
CA GLY A 496 -12.23 -2.37 7.35
C GLY A 496 -13.61 -2.09 6.78
N THR A 497 -14.28 -3.18 6.43
CA THR A 497 -15.68 -3.21 5.99
C THR A 497 -16.61 -3.28 7.19
N ALA A 498 -17.89 -3.50 6.95
CA ALA A 498 -18.86 -3.79 8.01
C ALA A 498 -18.58 -5.13 8.72
N ASP A 499 -17.97 -6.08 8.02
CA ASP A 499 -17.81 -7.46 8.48
C ASP A 499 -16.48 -7.74 9.17
N GLY A 500 -15.42 -6.98 8.85
CA GLY A 500 -14.12 -7.23 9.46
C GLY A 500 -13.04 -6.20 9.12
N ILE A 501 -11.86 -6.42 9.68
CA ILE A 501 -10.66 -5.58 9.52
C ILE A 501 -9.98 -5.93 8.19
N THR A 502 -9.53 -4.89 7.46
CA THR A 502 -8.73 -5.03 6.23
C THR A 502 -7.34 -4.43 6.36
N GLY A 503 -7.15 -3.47 7.25
CA GLY A 503 -5.85 -2.85 7.50
C GLY A 503 -5.70 -2.41 8.95
N PHE A 504 -4.48 -2.54 9.47
CA PHE A 504 -4.17 -2.23 10.87
C PHE A 504 -2.77 -1.65 10.98
N GLN A 505 -2.63 -0.58 11.77
CA GLN A 505 -1.34 -0.02 12.14
C GLN A 505 -1.44 0.58 13.55
N MET A 506 -0.49 0.25 14.42
CA MET A 506 -0.44 0.74 15.80
C MET A 506 0.97 1.13 16.19
N ASP A 507 1.09 2.25 16.87
CA ASP A 507 2.32 2.73 17.49
C ASP A 507 2.04 3.02 18.98
N ILE A 508 2.82 2.40 19.86
CA ILE A 508 2.72 2.55 21.32
C ILE A 508 3.98 3.23 21.81
N LYS A 509 3.80 4.34 22.55
CA LYS A 509 4.89 5.18 23.04
C LYS A 509 5.26 4.89 24.49
N ILE A 510 4.56 3.97 25.14
CA ILE A 510 4.77 3.51 26.51
C ILE A 510 5.24 2.06 26.55
N ALA A 511 5.67 1.59 27.72
CA ALA A 511 6.31 0.27 27.89
C ALA A 511 5.43 -0.96 27.58
N GLY A 512 4.16 -0.78 27.28
CA GLY A 512 3.22 -1.84 26.89
C GLY A 512 1.79 -1.51 27.34
N LEU A 513 0.85 -2.23 26.75
CA LEU A 513 -0.58 -2.12 27.04
C LEU A 513 -1.14 -3.46 27.46
N SER A 514 -2.14 -3.44 28.35
CA SER A 514 -2.89 -4.65 28.70
C SER A 514 -3.77 -5.11 27.51
N VAL A 515 -3.98 -6.42 27.41
CA VAL A 515 -4.88 -7.00 26.40
C VAL A 515 -6.30 -6.45 26.52
N GLU A 516 -6.72 -6.11 27.74
CA GLU A 516 -8.05 -5.53 27.98
C GLU A 516 -8.19 -4.14 27.35
N ILE A 517 -7.18 -3.27 27.51
CA ILE A 517 -7.16 -1.94 26.87
C ILE A 517 -7.21 -2.09 25.33
N MET A 518 -6.42 -3.00 24.77
CA MET A 518 -6.43 -3.26 23.33
C MET A 518 -7.79 -3.76 22.85
N LYS A 519 -8.43 -4.66 23.59
CA LYS A 519 -9.78 -5.16 23.27
C LYS A 519 -10.81 -4.03 23.29
N ASN A 520 -10.79 -3.18 24.30
CA ASN A 520 -11.72 -2.05 24.41
C ASN A 520 -11.47 -1.02 23.28
N ALA A 521 -10.21 -0.78 22.93
CA ALA A 521 -9.82 0.12 21.86
C ALA A 521 -10.29 -0.39 20.48
N LEU A 522 -10.15 -1.68 20.19
CA LEU A 522 -10.65 -2.30 18.97
C LEU A 522 -12.18 -2.27 18.89
N ALA A 523 -12.86 -2.51 20.00
CA ALA A 523 -14.33 -2.42 20.05
C ALA A 523 -14.82 -1.00 19.76
N GLN A 524 -14.20 0.02 20.35
CA GLN A 524 -14.52 1.43 20.10
C GLN A 524 -14.16 1.85 18.67
N ALA A 525 -13.06 1.35 18.11
CA ALA A 525 -12.69 1.57 16.72
C ALA A 525 -13.75 0.98 15.75
N LYS A 526 -14.32 -0.17 16.07
CA LYS A 526 -15.41 -0.76 15.28
C LYS A 526 -16.65 0.13 15.27
N GLU A 527 -17.06 0.65 16.44
CA GLU A 527 -18.19 1.59 16.55
C GLU A 527 -17.95 2.80 15.63
N GLY A 528 -16.77 3.41 15.72
CA GLY A 528 -16.42 4.58 14.91
C GLY A 528 -16.33 4.28 13.42
N ARG A 529 -15.74 3.15 13.03
CA ARG A 529 -15.67 2.69 11.64
C ARG A 529 -17.04 2.50 11.03
N MET A 530 -17.98 1.88 11.79
CA MET A 530 -19.36 1.69 11.34
C MET A 530 -20.11 3.01 11.15
N HIS A 531 -19.87 4.00 12.03
CA HIS A 531 -20.41 5.34 11.87
C HIS A 531 -19.92 6.01 10.57
N ILE A 532 -18.62 5.96 10.31
CA ILE A 532 -18.02 6.53 9.08
C ILE A 532 -18.59 5.83 7.83
N LEU A 533 -18.64 4.48 7.83
CA LEU A 533 -19.23 3.70 6.74
C LEU A 533 -20.67 4.09 6.46
N GLY A 534 -21.48 4.33 7.50
CA GLY A 534 -22.86 4.77 7.37
C GLY A 534 -22.99 6.08 6.58
N ILE A 535 -22.12 7.05 6.87
CA ILE A 535 -22.09 8.35 6.16
C ILE A 535 -21.60 8.16 4.72
N MET A 536 -20.54 7.43 4.50
CA MET A 536 -20.01 7.15 3.16
C MET A 536 -21.05 6.43 2.28
N ASN A 537 -21.75 5.43 2.83
CA ASN A 537 -22.78 4.67 2.14
C ASN A 537 -24.03 5.50 1.81
N SER A 538 -24.30 6.57 2.55
CA SER A 538 -25.37 7.51 2.21
C SER A 538 -25.05 8.34 0.95
N THR A 539 -23.76 8.50 0.61
CA THR A 539 -23.31 9.17 -0.60
C THR A 539 -23.19 8.21 -1.78
N ILE A 540 -22.50 7.08 -1.59
CA ILE A 540 -22.40 6.01 -2.58
C ILE A 540 -22.12 4.69 -1.86
N SER A 541 -22.99 3.69 -2.05
CA SER A 541 -22.88 2.36 -1.41
C SER A 541 -22.57 1.24 -2.37
N VAL A 542 -22.75 1.47 -3.67
CA VAL A 542 -22.50 0.51 -4.75
C VAL A 542 -21.72 1.18 -5.87
N PRO A 543 -20.91 0.42 -6.62
CA PRO A 543 -20.18 0.96 -7.76
C PRO A 543 -21.13 1.55 -8.81
N ASN A 544 -20.72 2.65 -9.46
CA ASN A 544 -21.43 3.16 -10.63
C ASN A 544 -21.56 2.07 -11.68
N SER A 545 -22.74 1.95 -12.30
CA SER A 545 -23.02 0.95 -13.33
C SER A 545 -22.29 1.21 -14.65
N GLU A 546 -21.91 2.45 -14.89
CA GLU A 546 -21.20 2.89 -16.10
C GLU A 546 -19.84 3.49 -15.75
N LEU A 547 -18.83 3.10 -16.49
CA LEU A 547 -17.52 3.73 -16.41
C LEU A 547 -17.56 5.14 -17.05
N SER A 548 -16.66 6.02 -16.58
CA SER A 548 -16.44 7.32 -17.19
C SER A 548 -16.30 7.20 -18.72
N GLN A 549 -16.84 8.16 -19.45
CA GLN A 549 -16.68 8.22 -20.91
C GLN A 549 -15.20 8.33 -21.34
N TYR A 550 -14.33 8.76 -20.44
CA TYR A 550 -12.89 8.90 -20.65
C TYR A 550 -12.10 7.64 -20.29
N ALA A 551 -12.72 6.67 -19.60
CA ALA A 551 -12.07 5.42 -19.25
C ALA A 551 -11.91 4.53 -20.51
N PRO A 552 -10.78 3.82 -20.63
CA PRO A 552 -10.60 2.86 -21.71
C PRO A 552 -11.72 1.81 -21.67
N ARG A 553 -12.26 1.45 -22.85
CA ARG A 553 -13.25 0.36 -22.95
C ARG A 553 -12.51 -0.95 -23.11
N VAL A 554 -13.04 -2.02 -22.51
CA VAL A 554 -12.43 -3.34 -22.56
C VAL A 554 -13.41 -4.35 -23.12
N GLY A 555 -12.94 -5.18 -24.06
CA GLY A 555 -13.60 -6.38 -24.52
C GLY A 555 -12.73 -7.59 -24.20
N THR A 556 -13.37 -8.68 -23.78
CA THR A 556 -12.67 -9.95 -23.52
C THR A 556 -13.28 -11.05 -24.38
N MET A 557 -12.42 -11.95 -24.86
CA MET A 557 -12.85 -13.17 -25.57
C MET A 557 -11.79 -14.28 -25.39
N THR A 558 -12.18 -15.51 -25.65
CA THR A 558 -11.25 -16.64 -25.64
C THR A 558 -11.14 -17.19 -27.06
N ILE A 559 -9.92 -17.50 -27.49
CA ILE A 559 -9.61 -18.15 -28.75
C ILE A 559 -8.90 -19.48 -28.49
N PRO A 560 -8.94 -20.44 -29.40
CA PRO A 560 -8.12 -21.66 -29.30
C PRO A 560 -6.62 -21.33 -29.24
N GLU A 561 -5.89 -22.03 -28.36
CA GLU A 561 -4.45 -21.77 -28.16
C GLU A 561 -3.62 -21.90 -29.44
N ASP A 562 -3.95 -22.88 -30.31
CA ASP A 562 -3.31 -23.08 -31.59
C ASP A 562 -3.55 -21.93 -32.59
N LYS A 563 -4.53 -21.06 -32.34
CA LYS A 563 -4.88 -19.90 -33.18
C LYS A 563 -4.20 -18.60 -32.74
N ILE A 564 -3.52 -18.59 -31.59
CA ILE A 564 -2.79 -17.39 -31.10
C ILE A 564 -1.79 -16.90 -32.14
N GLY A 565 -1.04 -17.84 -32.75
CA GLY A 565 -0.09 -17.51 -33.81
C GLY A 565 -0.73 -16.87 -35.06
N ALA A 566 -1.96 -17.27 -35.41
CA ALA A 566 -2.71 -16.68 -36.53
C ALA A 566 -3.17 -15.24 -36.20
N LEU A 567 -3.59 -14.98 -34.98
CA LEU A 567 -3.96 -13.65 -34.53
C LEU A 567 -2.75 -12.70 -34.50
N ILE A 568 -1.63 -13.16 -33.97
CA ILE A 568 -0.40 -12.34 -33.89
C ILE A 568 0.16 -12.09 -35.31
N GLY A 569 0.21 -13.13 -36.13
CA GLY A 569 0.79 -13.08 -37.48
C GLY A 569 2.32 -12.96 -37.49
N PRO A 570 2.97 -13.12 -38.66
CA PRO A 570 4.43 -13.03 -38.79
C PRO A 570 4.97 -11.70 -38.31
N GLY A 571 5.85 -11.74 -37.27
CA GLY A 571 6.43 -10.55 -36.67
C GLY A 571 5.41 -9.59 -36.05
N GLY A 572 4.22 -10.07 -35.66
CA GLY A 572 3.16 -9.25 -35.07
C GLY A 572 2.36 -8.40 -36.08
N LYS A 573 2.45 -8.70 -37.36
CA LYS A 573 1.84 -7.89 -38.45
C LYS A 573 0.31 -7.83 -38.32
N ASN A 574 -0.36 -8.97 -38.07
CA ASN A 574 -1.81 -9.02 -38.02
C ASN A 574 -2.36 -8.24 -36.83
N ILE A 575 -1.83 -8.50 -35.65
CA ILE A 575 -2.28 -7.83 -34.42
C ILE A 575 -2.05 -6.32 -34.47
N LYS A 576 -0.95 -5.85 -35.10
CA LYS A 576 -0.69 -4.41 -35.31
C LYS A 576 -1.70 -3.80 -36.27
N ALA A 577 -1.97 -4.44 -37.39
CA ALA A 577 -2.95 -3.95 -38.40
C ALA A 577 -4.37 -3.84 -37.79
N ILE A 578 -4.77 -4.81 -36.98
CA ILE A 578 -6.06 -4.79 -36.30
C ILE A 578 -6.08 -3.65 -35.28
N SER A 579 -5.02 -3.52 -34.49
CA SER A 579 -4.90 -2.47 -33.47
C SER A 579 -4.98 -1.07 -34.07
N GLU A 580 -4.32 -0.82 -35.20
CA GLU A 580 -4.36 0.44 -35.92
C GLU A 580 -5.75 0.72 -36.53
N LYS A 581 -6.31 -0.27 -37.21
CA LYS A 581 -7.59 -0.14 -37.92
C LYS A 581 -8.76 0.20 -36.98
N TYR A 582 -8.80 -0.43 -35.81
CA TYR A 582 -9.90 -0.31 -34.85
C TYR A 582 -9.59 0.61 -33.66
N ASN A 583 -8.42 1.26 -33.67
CA ASN A 583 -7.93 2.13 -32.58
C ASN A 583 -7.94 1.45 -31.21
N VAL A 584 -7.40 0.20 -31.15
CA VAL A 584 -7.37 -0.63 -29.95
C VAL A 584 -5.96 -1.07 -29.60
N THR A 585 -5.79 -1.56 -28.38
CA THR A 585 -4.63 -2.35 -27.96
C THR A 585 -5.09 -3.76 -27.61
N ILE A 586 -4.40 -4.78 -28.10
CA ILE A 586 -4.80 -6.19 -27.94
C ILE A 586 -3.71 -6.91 -27.13
N ASN A 587 -4.11 -7.56 -26.05
CA ASN A 587 -3.28 -8.47 -25.26
C ASN A 587 -3.76 -9.91 -25.45
N THR A 588 -2.82 -10.86 -25.61
CA THR A 588 -3.11 -12.29 -25.73
C THR A 588 -2.29 -13.07 -24.71
N GLU A 589 -2.94 -13.97 -23.99
CA GLU A 589 -2.31 -14.88 -23.04
C GLU A 589 -2.12 -16.27 -23.65
N ASN A 590 -1.20 -17.05 -23.12
CA ASN A 590 -0.87 -18.39 -23.63
C ASN A 590 -2.04 -19.39 -23.56
N ASN A 591 -3.00 -19.15 -22.67
CA ASN A 591 -4.23 -19.94 -22.52
C ASN A 591 -5.34 -19.55 -23.51
N GLY A 592 -5.06 -18.67 -24.47
CA GLY A 592 -6.03 -18.19 -25.46
C GLY A 592 -6.93 -17.05 -24.99
N ALA A 593 -6.77 -16.52 -23.78
CA ALA A 593 -7.50 -15.34 -23.34
C ALA A 593 -7.01 -14.11 -24.12
N VAL A 594 -7.94 -13.36 -24.71
CA VAL A 594 -7.68 -12.11 -25.45
C VAL A 594 -8.41 -10.98 -24.79
N THR A 595 -7.66 -9.94 -24.45
CA THR A 595 -8.22 -8.69 -23.91
C THR A 595 -7.96 -7.54 -24.88
N ILE A 596 -9.01 -6.81 -25.22
CA ILE A 596 -9.01 -5.72 -26.19
C ILE A 596 -9.30 -4.42 -25.44
N TYR A 597 -8.37 -3.48 -25.46
CA TYR A 597 -8.51 -2.18 -24.83
C TYR A 597 -8.74 -1.10 -25.88
N GLY A 598 -9.88 -0.41 -25.81
CA GLY A 598 -10.13 0.77 -26.60
C GLY A 598 -9.29 1.95 -26.12
N LYS A 599 -8.59 2.64 -27.02
CA LYS A 599 -7.74 3.79 -26.66
C LYS A 599 -8.55 5.04 -26.30
N ASP A 600 -9.71 5.17 -26.89
CA ASP A 600 -10.63 6.30 -26.69
C ASP A 600 -12.06 5.96 -27.16
N GLY A 601 -12.95 6.96 -27.16
CA GLY A 601 -14.35 6.80 -27.56
C GLY A 601 -14.58 6.45 -29.05
N THR A 602 -13.53 6.50 -29.89
CA THR A 602 -13.60 6.11 -31.32
C THR A 602 -13.28 4.64 -31.56
N SER A 603 -12.84 3.94 -30.52
CA SER A 603 -12.40 2.54 -30.60
C SER A 603 -13.59 1.60 -30.83
N ASP A 604 -13.46 0.71 -31.83
CA ASP A 604 -14.49 -0.28 -32.14
C ASP A 604 -14.12 -1.66 -31.58
N ILE A 605 -14.46 -1.88 -30.31
CA ILE A 605 -14.26 -3.15 -29.61
C ILE A 605 -15.07 -4.29 -30.27
N LYS A 606 -16.33 -4.02 -30.66
CA LYS A 606 -17.20 -5.05 -31.26
C LYS A 606 -16.67 -5.50 -32.60
N GLY A 607 -16.26 -4.55 -33.45
CA GLY A 607 -15.63 -4.86 -34.73
C GLY A 607 -14.31 -5.62 -34.57
N THR A 608 -13.52 -5.26 -33.53
CA THR A 608 -12.29 -5.99 -33.19
C THR A 608 -12.58 -7.43 -32.77
N CYS A 609 -13.57 -7.66 -31.90
CA CYS A 609 -13.97 -9.02 -31.51
C CYS A 609 -14.44 -9.83 -32.71
N ALA A 610 -15.21 -9.23 -33.62
CA ALA A 610 -15.70 -9.91 -34.84
C ALA A 610 -14.55 -10.32 -35.78
N ILE A 611 -13.58 -9.43 -36.00
CA ILE A 611 -12.43 -9.74 -36.85
C ILE A 611 -11.53 -10.81 -36.23
N ILE A 612 -11.26 -10.74 -34.91
CA ILE A 612 -10.49 -11.75 -34.21
C ILE A 612 -11.19 -13.11 -34.29
N LYS A 613 -12.50 -13.15 -34.05
CA LYS A 613 -13.30 -14.37 -34.17
C LYS A 613 -13.21 -14.94 -35.59
N GLY A 614 -13.31 -14.09 -36.61
CA GLY A 614 -13.17 -14.51 -38.01
C GLY A 614 -11.81 -15.13 -38.34
N ILE A 615 -10.71 -14.56 -37.83
CA ILE A 615 -9.34 -15.06 -38.05
C ILE A 615 -9.12 -16.41 -37.33
N THR A 616 -9.70 -16.56 -36.14
CA THR A 616 -9.44 -17.71 -35.25
C THR A 616 -10.44 -18.84 -35.35
N SER A 617 -11.59 -18.63 -36.04
CA SER A 617 -12.58 -19.68 -36.30
C SER A 617 -12.20 -20.51 -37.51
N ASP A 618 -12.45 -21.81 -37.47
CA ASP A 618 -12.37 -22.68 -38.64
C ASP A 618 -13.70 -22.71 -39.37
N PRO A 619 -13.70 -22.73 -40.71
CA PRO A 619 -14.93 -22.85 -41.50
C PRO A 619 -15.60 -24.21 -41.26
N GLU A 620 -16.90 -24.21 -41.02
CA GLU A 620 -17.69 -25.42 -40.78
C GLU A 620 -18.48 -25.81 -42.00
N ILE A 621 -18.38 -27.10 -42.38
CA ILE A 621 -19.11 -27.66 -43.53
C ILE A 621 -20.62 -27.60 -43.26
N GLY A 622 -21.36 -27.12 -44.24
CA GLY A 622 -22.82 -26.99 -44.16
C GLY A 622 -23.31 -25.62 -43.65
N MET A 623 -22.43 -24.79 -43.08
CA MET A 623 -22.77 -23.43 -42.64
C MET A 623 -22.86 -22.44 -43.80
N ILE A 624 -23.72 -21.42 -43.62
CA ILE A 624 -23.85 -20.31 -44.57
C ILE A 624 -23.06 -19.12 -44.04
N TYR A 625 -22.25 -18.53 -44.88
CA TYR A 625 -21.39 -17.40 -44.60
C TYR A 625 -21.79 -16.18 -45.42
N ASP A 626 -21.71 -15.00 -44.88
CA ASP A 626 -21.69 -13.75 -45.64
C ASP A 626 -20.28 -13.58 -46.21
N GLY A 627 -20.14 -13.78 -47.51
CA GLY A 627 -18.86 -13.78 -48.21
C GLY A 627 -18.71 -12.59 -49.15
N THR A 628 -17.47 -12.14 -49.34
CA THR A 628 -17.13 -11.06 -50.28
C THR A 628 -16.41 -11.67 -51.49
N VAL A 629 -16.89 -11.39 -52.72
CA VAL A 629 -16.25 -11.81 -53.96
C VAL A 629 -14.92 -11.09 -54.14
N LYS A 630 -13.80 -11.82 -54.01
CA LYS A 630 -12.44 -11.26 -54.15
C LYS A 630 -11.93 -11.24 -55.55
N LYS A 631 -12.20 -12.33 -56.30
CA LYS A 631 -11.71 -12.49 -57.68
C LYS A 631 -12.65 -13.33 -58.50
N ILE A 632 -12.86 -12.93 -59.72
CA ILE A 632 -13.69 -13.67 -60.70
C ILE A 632 -12.77 -14.33 -61.74
N MET A 633 -13.02 -15.61 -62.02
CA MET A 633 -12.36 -16.42 -63.05
C MET A 633 -13.41 -17.03 -63.96
N ASP A 634 -13.01 -17.55 -65.17
CA ASP A 634 -13.94 -18.14 -66.09
C ASP A 634 -14.69 -19.36 -65.54
N PHE A 635 -14.10 -20.07 -64.58
CA PHE A 635 -14.64 -21.27 -63.97
C PHE A 635 -15.38 -21.06 -62.63
N GLY A 636 -15.38 -19.84 -62.10
CA GLY A 636 -16.02 -19.55 -60.83
C GLY A 636 -15.51 -18.28 -60.17
N ALA A 637 -15.95 -18.03 -58.94
CA ALA A 637 -15.51 -16.90 -58.14
C ALA A 637 -14.83 -17.35 -56.86
N PHE A 638 -13.73 -16.68 -56.49
CA PHE A 638 -13.12 -16.81 -55.17
C PHE A 638 -13.83 -15.85 -54.22
N ILE A 639 -14.36 -16.38 -53.15
CA ILE A 639 -15.17 -15.67 -52.17
C ILE A 639 -14.52 -15.82 -50.80
N GLU A 640 -14.20 -14.71 -50.16
CA GLU A 640 -13.70 -14.71 -48.80
C GLU A 640 -14.89 -14.85 -47.86
N ILE A 641 -14.96 -15.95 -47.11
CA ILE A 641 -16.05 -16.26 -46.17
C ILE A 641 -15.70 -15.94 -44.73
N LEU A 642 -14.41 -15.94 -44.40
CA LEU A 642 -13.84 -15.46 -43.12
C LEU A 642 -12.54 -14.74 -43.45
N PRO A 643 -12.07 -13.80 -42.59
CA PRO A 643 -10.83 -13.08 -42.85
C PRO A 643 -9.64 -13.97 -43.19
N GLY A 644 -9.10 -13.81 -44.42
CA GLY A 644 -8.00 -14.61 -44.94
C GLY A 644 -8.37 -16.04 -45.38
N LYS A 645 -9.66 -16.42 -45.36
CA LYS A 645 -10.13 -17.75 -45.81
C LYS A 645 -11.03 -17.62 -47.01
N GLU A 646 -10.48 -17.92 -48.17
CA GLU A 646 -11.16 -17.87 -49.46
C GLU A 646 -11.57 -19.26 -49.94
N GLY A 647 -12.77 -19.36 -50.49
CA GLY A 647 -13.27 -20.57 -51.12
C GLY A 647 -13.69 -20.33 -52.56
N LEU A 648 -13.66 -21.40 -53.34
CA LEU A 648 -14.11 -21.39 -54.74
C LEU A 648 -15.61 -21.69 -54.81
N CYS A 649 -16.39 -20.76 -55.33
CA CYS A 649 -17.74 -21.04 -55.84
C CYS A 649 -17.67 -21.28 -57.32
N HIS A 650 -17.71 -22.55 -57.72
CA HIS A 650 -17.65 -22.94 -59.14
C HIS A 650 -18.86 -22.39 -59.89
N ILE A 651 -18.71 -22.08 -61.18
CA ILE A 651 -19.76 -21.52 -62.05
C ILE A 651 -21.08 -22.33 -62.02
N SER A 652 -20.99 -23.64 -61.89
CA SER A 652 -22.17 -24.54 -61.75
C SER A 652 -22.90 -24.42 -60.42
N LYS A 653 -22.32 -23.73 -59.46
CA LYS A 653 -22.90 -23.51 -58.11
C LYS A 653 -23.40 -22.07 -57.93
N LEU A 654 -23.45 -21.28 -59.02
CA LEU A 654 -23.93 -19.89 -58.99
C LEU A 654 -25.40 -19.76 -59.33
N SER A 655 -25.92 -20.59 -60.24
CA SER A 655 -27.33 -20.58 -60.66
C SER A 655 -27.81 -21.98 -61.07
N ARG A 656 -29.13 -22.22 -60.92
CA ARG A 656 -29.77 -23.47 -61.46
C ARG A 656 -29.82 -23.51 -62.99
N THR A 657 -29.83 -22.34 -63.60
CA THR A 657 -29.78 -22.25 -65.06
C THR A 657 -28.30 -22.12 -65.50
N ARG A 658 -28.02 -22.60 -66.73
CA ARG A 658 -26.65 -22.54 -67.27
C ARG A 658 -26.19 -21.09 -67.38
N VAL A 659 -25.07 -20.80 -66.72
CA VAL A 659 -24.41 -19.47 -66.68
C VAL A 659 -23.30 -19.51 -67.75
N GLU A 660 -23.29 -18.52 -68.62
CA GLU A 660 -22.25 -18.41 -69.64
C GLU A 660 -21.00 -17.75 -69.16
N LYS A 661 -21.16 -16.72 -68.36
CA LYS A 661 -20.07 -16.01 -67.71
C LYS A 661 -20.37 -15.74 -66.24
N VAL A 662 -19.39 -15.90 -65.34
CA VAL A 662 -19.52 -15.63 -63.90
C VAL A 662 -19.89 -14.18 -63.65
N THR A 663 -19.42 -13.25 -64.47
CA THR A 663 -19.72 -11.81 -64.44
C THR A 663 -21.18 -11.45 -64.68
N ASP A 664 -21.99 -12.39 -65.23
CA ASP A 664 -23.43 -12.16 -65.41
C ASP A 664 -24.19 -12.26 -64.08
N ILE A 665 -23.61 -12.91 -63.07
CA ILE A 665 -24.22 -13.16 -61.77
C ILE A 665 -23.52 -12.39 -60.67
N LEU A 666 -22.18 -12.31 -60.66
CA LEU A 666 -21.37 -11.75 -59.58
C LEU A 666 -20.47 -10.63 -60.10
N LYS A 667 -20.16 -9.70 -59.17
CA LYS A 667 -19.16 -8.64 -59.37
C LYS A 667 -18.10 -8.71 -58.27
N GLU A 668 -16.86 -8.38 -58.61
CA GLU A 668 -15.82 -8.24 -57.59
C GLU A 668 -16.20 -7.19 -56.57
N GLY A 669 -15.96 -7.47 -55.28
CA GLY A 669 -16.38 -6.66 -54.13
C GLY A 669 -17.83 -6.85 -53.69
N GLN A 670 -18.62 -7.68 -54.42
CA GLN A 670 -20.02 -7.95 -54.04
C GLN A 670 -20.10 -8.84 -52.80
N GLU A 671 -20.96 -8.49 -51.85
CA GLU A 671 -21.31 -9.32 -50.68
C GLU A 671 -22.45 -10.27 -51.07
N ILE A 672 -22.27 -11.56 -50.82
CA ILE A 672 -23.24 -12.59 -51.08
C ILE A 672 -23.25 -13.67 -49.99
N LYS A 673 -24.37 -14.35 -49.80
CA LYS A 673 -24.43 -15.53 -48.94
C LYS A 673 -24.01 -16.78 -49.68
N VAL A 674 -23.04 -17.53 -49.11
CA VAL A 674 -22.56 -18.80 -49.69
C VAL A 674 -22.53 -19.88 -48.62
N LYS A 675 -22.89 -21.11 -49.02
CA LYS A 675 -22.81 -22.29 -48.15
C LYS A 675 -21.52 -23.01 -48.36
N LEU A 676 -20.80 -23.37 -47.29
CA LEU A 676 -19.62 -24.23 -47.40
C LEU A 676 -20.08 -25.69 -47.57
N LEU A 677 -19.78 -26.29 -48.73
CA LEU A 677 -20.15 -27.65 -49.05
C LEU A 677 -19.13 -28.67 -48.58
N GLU A 678 -17.85 -28.37 -48.76
CA GLU A 678 -16.76 -29.31 -48.51
C GLU A 678 -15.45 -28.58 -48.28
N ILE A 679 -14.58 -29.17 -47.49
CA ILE A 679 -13.16 -28.81 -47.38
C ILE A 679 -12.38 -29.99 -47.96
N ASP A 680 -11.68 -29.77 -49.08
CA ASP A 680 -10.96 -30.84 -49.76
C ASP A 680 -9.70 -31.28 -48.98
N LYS A 681 -9.05 -32.38 -49.45
CA LYS A 681 -7.85 -32.92 -48.80
C LYS A 681 -6.65 -31.95 -48.77
N LEU A 682 -6.69 -30.89 -49.55
CA LEU A 682 -5.69 -29.82 -49.61
C LEU A 682 -6.10 -28.58 -48.82
N GLY A 683 -7.21 -28.65 -48.06
CA GLY A 683 -7.73 -27.56 -47.28
C GLY A 683 -8.48 -26.47 -48.08
N ARG A 684 -8.81 -26.70 -49.35
CA ARG A 684 -9.52 -25.72 -50.17
C ARG A 684 -11.02 -25.80 -49.90
N LEU A 685 -11.65 -24.64 -49.80
CA LEU A 685 -13.06 -24.50 -49.46
C LEU A 685 -13.91 -24.49 -50.74
N ASN A 686 -14.88 -25.38 -50.83
CA ASN A 686 -15.83 -25.45 -51.92
C ASN A 686 -17.17 -24.82 -51.48
N LEU A 687 -17.56 -23.76 -52.17
CA LEU A 687 -18.72 -22.93 -51.83
C LEU A 687 -19.87 -23.10 -52.85
N SER A 688 -21.09 -22.85 -52.38
CA SER A 688 -22.28 -22.81 -53.23
C SER A 688 -23.15 -21.61 -52.91
N TYR A 689 -23.46 -20.83 -53.93
CA TYR A 689 -24.41 -19.71 -53.84
C TYR A 689 -25.85 -20.22 -53.87
N ILE A 690 -26.13 -21.24 -54.72
CA ILE A 690 -27.46 -21.85 -54.83
C ILE A 690 -27.91 -22.42 -53.50
N ASP A 691 -27.10 -23.26 -52.88
CA ASP A 691 -27.44 -23.96 -51.64
C ASP A 691 -27.60 -22.99 -50.43
N ALA A 692 -27.03 -21.79 -50.54
CA ALA A 692 -27.24 -20.73 -49.56
C ALA A 692 -28.60 -20.03 -49.73
N LEU A 693 -29.08 -19.90 -50.94
CA LEU A 693 -30.40 -19.30 -51.24
C LEU A 693 -31.57 -20.24 -50.89
N GLU A 694 -31.33 -21.54 -50.86
CA GLU A 694 -32.36 -22.56 -50.57
C GLU A 694 -32.52 -22.88 -49.10
N ALA A 695 -31.60 -22.47 -48.27
CA ALA A 695 -31.62 -22.72 -46.82
C ALA A 695 -32.41 -21.66 -46.03
N LYS A 696 -33.58 -21.27 -46.53
CA LYS A 696 -34.54 -20.39 -45.83
C LYS A 696 -35.49 -21.20 -44.94
#